data_94f3833b7915b53b92fd6e4b94dc9114
#
_entry.id   94f3833b7915b53b92fd6e4b94dc9114
#
_cell.length_a   1.000
_cell.length_b   1.000
_cell.length_c   1.000
_cell.angle_alpha   90.00
_cell.angle_beta   90.00
_cell.angle_gamma   90.00
#
_symmetry.space_group_name_H-M   'P 1'
#
loop_
_entity.id
_entity.type
_entity.pdbx_description
1 polymer ?
#
loop_
_entity_poly.entity_id
_entity_poly.type
_entity_poly.pdbx_seq_one_letter_code
_entity_poly.pdbx_strand_id
1 'polypeptide(L)'
;MAEIDKPLPNTKTTIEVPGEVEIQEAIKENVEEVETKGGPVEIEMTEEGGAEVSFDPKAASPEGGEDHFENLAEFLGEEILDPLGSKLFDQYNEYKESRGDWEETYRNGLDLLGFKYERRTEPFRGASGVNHPVLAEAVTQFQAQAYKELLPSDGPVRTQVMGDASVAKEEQGKRVKDFMNYQIMDQMKEYEPEFDQMLFYLPLSGSTFKKVYYDDLLGRAVSKFVPAEDLIVPYSANSLDDAEAVIHVIKMSENELRKQQVAGFYRDIELGSPPVTQNQLQDKKLELEGIQKDGQEDQYTLYEIHTNLDLEGYEDLDAGEEPTGIKLPYVVTLSEAGHKVLSIRRNYASEDPLKKKINYFVQFKFLPGTGFYGFGLIHMIGGLTRTATAALRQLLDAGTLANLPAGFKSRGIRVRDDAQPLQPGEFRDVDAPGGNIKDQFMTLPFKGPDQTLLSLMGVVVSAGQRFASIADSQVGDMNQAAAVGTTVALLERGSRVMSAIHKRLYVGLKQEFKLLAEVFKSYLPPVYPYDVPGASREIKVQDFDDRVDILPVADPNIFSQTQRISLAQSQLQLAQSNPRIHNLYQAYRSMYDALGVKNVNAILPPPAAPMPMDPALEHIMAMSMKPYQAFPGQDHKAHIDAHLNFMRLNQTQNNPGAMAALQKNILEHISLMAQEQVQLEFVEELQEVQMIQQQMQAAGAANPAMAQGMMQNPQVMQAQQRLQQITNQIESRKAKLIAEMQEDFAKEEEKIMGEYGGDP
;
A
#
# COMPACT_ATOMS: atom_id res chain seq x y z
N MET A 1 -43.47 10.48 8.99
CA MET A 1 -44.54 10.98 8.07
C MET A 1 -44.35 12.47 7.94
N ALA A 2 -44.25 12.91 6.68
CA ALA A 2 -44.24 14.29 6.20
C ALA A 2 -43.05 15.12 6.72
N GLU A 3 -42.29 15.58 5.86
CA GLU A 3 -42.12 16.56 4.83
C GLU A 3 -40.63 16.71 4.49
N ILE A 4 -40.19 16.18 3.38
CA ILE A 4 -38.96 16.62 2.71
C ILE A 4 -39.30 16.64 1.20
N ASP A 5 -39.89 17.72 0.77
CA ASP A 5 -40.01 18.09 -0.65
C ASP A 5 -40.09 19.62 -0.75
N LYS A 6 -38.90 20.25 -0.80
CA LYS A 6 -38.80 21.62 -1.33
C LYS A 6 -37.48 21.73 -2.11
N PRO A 7 -37.55 22.05 -3.42
CA PRO A 7 -36.36 22.36 -4.20
C PRO A 7 -35.77 23.69 -3.71
N LEU A 8 -34.45 23.71 -3.61
CA LEU A 8 -33.68 24.92 -3.29
C LEU A 8 -33.94 26.02 -4.33
N PRO A 9 -34.11 27.27 -3.93
CA PRO A 9 -34.32 28.37 -4.86
C PRO A 9 -33.05 28.68 -5.64
N ASN A 10 -33.17 28.72 -6.96
CA ASN A 10 -32.19 29.30 -7.88
C ASN A 10 -31.96 30.78 -7.53
N THR A 11 -30.92 31.11 -6.80
CA THR A 11 -30.48 32.50 -6.63
C THR A 11 -29.59 32.89 -7.81
N LYS A 12 -30.18 33.41 -8.86
CA LYS A 12 -29.46 34.25 -9.83
C LYS A 12 -29.07 35.54 -9.13
N THR A 13 -27.84 35.68 -8.73
CA THR A 13 -27.29 36.97 -8.28
C THR A 13 -26.84 37.73 -9.52
N THR A 14 -27.67 38.68 -9.91
CA THR A 14 -27.34 39.66 -10.96
C THR A 14 -26.40 40.69 -10.28
N ILE A 15 -25.16 40.74 -10.66
CA ILE A 15 -24.20 41.78 -10.27
C ILE A 15 -24.23 42.82 -11.39
N GLU A 16 -24.71 44.06 -11.11
CA GLU A 16 -24.56 45.19 -12.00
C GLU A 16 -23.09 45.60 -12.10
N VAL A 17 -22.54 45.65 -13.30
CA VAL A 17 -21.13 45.96 -13.56
C VAL A 17 -21.02 47.29 -14.32
N PRO A 18 -20.11 48.20 -13.96
CA PRO A 18 -19.89 49.46 -14.66
C PRO A 18 -19.08 49.30 -15.94
N GLY A 19 -19.52 49.93 -17.04
CA GLY A 19 -18.73 50.40 -18.20
C GLY A 19 -18.07 49.36 -19.11
N GLU A 20 -18.64 49.15 -20.31
CA GLU A 20 -18.22 48.18 -21.34
C GLU A 20 -16.75 48.24 -21.84
N VAL A 21 -16.03 49.34 -21.63
CA VAL A 21 -14.65 49.50 -22.16
C VAL A 21 -13.58 48.99 -21.19
N GLU A 22 -13.77 49.14 -19.89
CA GLU A 22 -12.80 48.66 -18.89
C GLU A 22 -12.81 47.15 -18.71
N ILE A 23 -13.96 46.51 -19.04
CA ILE A 23 -14.11 45.04 -18.96
C ILE A 23 -13.34 44.34 -20.09
N GLN A 24 -13.29 44.91 -21.29
CA GLN A 24 -12.57 44.30 -22.42
C GLN A 24 -11.04 44.33 -22.26
N GLU A 25 -10.49 45.36 -21.62
CA GLU A 25 -9.05 45.42 -21.33
C GLU A 25 -8.68 44.48 -20.16
N ALA A 26 -9.48 44.40 -19.11
CA ALA A 26 -9.25 43.49 -17.98
C ALA A 26 -9.42 42.00 -18.35
N ILE A 27 -10.30 41.68 -19.31
CA ILE A 27 -10.46 40.32 -19.83
C ILE A 27 -9.28 39.95 -20.73
N LYS A 28 -8.76 40.87 -21.55
CA LYS A 28 -7.55 40.62 -22.34
C LYS A 28 -6.29 40.38 -21.51
N GLU A 29 -6.08 41.18 -20.46
CA GLU A 29 -4.93 40.98 -19.54
C GLU A 29 -5.05 39.65 -18.77
N ASN A 30 -6.23 39.26 -18.32
CA ASN A 30 -6.43 37.98 -17.64
C ASN A 30 -6.35 36.75 -18.58
N VAL A 31 -6.76 36.89 -19.86
CA VAL A 31 -6.63 35.81 -20.86
C VAL A 31 -5.17 35.58 -21.23
N GLU A 32 -4.33 36.63 -21.36
CA GLU A 32 -2.88 36.45 -21.57
C GLU A 32 -2.15 35.81 -20.38
N GLU A 33 -2.64 36.04 -19.14
CA GLU A 33 -2.06 35.37 -17.93
C GLU A 33 -2.53 33.92 -17.75
N VAL A 34 -3.69 33.54 -18.27
CA VAL A 34 -4.25 32.18 -18.19
C VAL A 34 -3.65 31.27 -19.28
N GLU A 35 -3.33 31.78 -20.46
CA GLU A 35 -2.65 31.00 -21.51
C GLU A 35 -1.25 30.50 -21.13
N THR A 36 -0.67 31.04 -20.05
CA THR A 36 0.65 30.61 -19.58
C THR A 36 0.65 29.57 -18.45
N LYS A 37 -0.51 29.17 -17.88
CA LYS A 37 -0.52 28.29 -16.69
C LYS A 37 -1.58 27.17 -16.63
N GLY A 38 -2.43 27.00 -17.61
CA GLY A 38 -3.42 25.92 -17.62
C GLY A 38 -3.81 25.58 -19.05
N GLY A 39 -4.15 24.33 -19.30
CA GLY A 39 -4.59 23.87 -20.62
C GLY A 39 -5.71 24.74 -21.22
N PRO A 40 -5.95 24.63 -22.52
CA PRO A 40 -6.86 25.50 -23.26
C PRO A 40 -8.27 25.44 -22.67
N VAL A 41 -8.75 26.56 -22.23
CA VAL A 41 -10.15 26.76 -21.79
C VAL A 41 -10.85 27.48 -22.94
N GLU A 42 -11.88 26.88 -23.52
CA GLU A 42 -12.66 27.51 -24.56
C GLU A 42 -13.68 28.45 -23.92
N ILE A 43 -13.60 29.74 -24.26
CA ILE A 43 -14.50 30.78 -23.77
C ILE A 43 -15.34 31.25 -24.95
N GLU A 44 -16.59 30.86 -25.03
CA GLU A 44 -17.53 31.41 -26.00
C GLU A 44 -18.25 32.64 -25.41
N MET A 45 -18.16 33.75 -26.13
CA MET A 45 -18.90 34.97 -25.79
C MET A 45 -20.34 34.89 -26.32
N THR A 46 -21.30 34.92 -25.43
CA THR A 46 -22.72 34.91 -25.82
C THR A 46 -23.12 36.28 -26.36
N GLU A 47 -24.09 36.33 -27.34
CA GLU A 47 -24.57 37.56 -27.95
C GLU A 47 -25.17 38.58 -26.95
N GLU A 48 -25.41 38.16 -25.71
CA GLU A 48 -25.94 38.97 -24.62
C GLU A 48 -24.85 39.55 -23.67
N GLY A 49 -23.55 39.41 -24.01
CA GLY A 49 -22.42 39.97 -23.22
C GLY A 49 -22.00 39.14 -21.99
N GLY A 50 -22.40 37.85 -21.95
CA GLY A 50 -21.89 36.86 -21.00
C GLY A 50 -20.81 36.02 -21.63
N ALA A 51 -19.94 35.37 -20.81
CA ALA A 51 -18.99 34.38 -21.24
C ALA A 51 -19.39 33.01 -20.69
N GLU A 52 -19.52 32.01 -21.55
CA GLU A 52 -19.71 30.62 -21.17
C GLU A 52 -18.34 29.94 -21.18
N VAL A 53 -17.91 29.46 -20.02
CA VAL A 53 -16.63 28.77 -19.85
C VAL A 53 -16.92 27.28 -19.89
N SER A 54 -16.53 26.61 -20.97
CA SER A 54 -16.63 25.17 -21.09
C SER A 54 -15.41 24.51 -20.47
N PHE A 55 -15.65 23.68 -19.46
CA PHE A 55 -14.65 22.77 -18.87
C PHE A 55 -14.76 21.38 -19.48
N ASP A 56 -15.18 21.25 -20.72
CA ASP A 56 -15.23 19.97 -21.40
C ASP A 56 -13.78 19.47 -21.64
N PRO A 57 -13.40 18.31 -21.08
CA PRO A 57 -12.10 17.73 -21.35
C PRO A 57 -11.84 17.48 -22.85
N LYS A 58 -12.90 17.42 -23.66
CA LYS A 58 -12.79 17.30 -25.13
C LYS A 58 -12.45 18.61 -25.83
N ALA A 59 -12.74 19.77 -25.24
CA ALA A 59 -12.41 21.08 -25.81
C ALA A 59 -10.91 21.43 -25.67
N ALA A 60 -10.17 20.67 -24.90
CA ALA A 60 -8.75 20.89 -24.62
C ALA A 60 -7.79 20.22 -25.62
N SER A 61 -8.28 19.52 -26.63
CA SER A 61 -7.42 18.92 -27.67
C SER A 61 -7.05 19.96 -28.71
N PRO A 62 -5.75 20.31 -28.89
CA PRO A 62 -5.34 21.11 -30.03
C PRO A 62 -5.75 20.38 -31.31
N GLU A 63 -6.32 21.09 -32.25
CA GLU A 63 -6.66 20.55 -33.59
C GLU A 63 -5.49 19.75 -34.15
N GLY A 64 -5.59 18.42 -34.17
CA GLY A 64 -4.64 17.51 -34.81
C GLY A 64 -3.77 16.63 -33.92
N GLY A 65 -3.91 16.63 -32.56
CA GLY A 65 -3.24 15.66 -31.67
C GLY A 65 -4.19 14.58 -31.22
N GLU A 66 -4.03 13.34 -31.72
CA GLU A 66 -4.72 12.17 -31.13
C GLU A 66 -4.43 12.12 -29.63
N ASP A 67 -5.46 12.10 -28.79
CA ASP A 67 -5.26 11.85 -27.37
C ASP A 67 -4.64 10.46 -27.20
N HIS A 68 -3.45 10.39 -26.61
CA HIS A 68 -2.68 9.16 -26.49
C HIS A 68 -3.49 8.03 -25.83
N PHE A 69 -4.41 8.36 -24.94
CA PHE A 69 -5.25 7.42 -24.22
C PHE A 69 -6.67 7.24 -24.78
N GLU A 70 -6.93 7.74 -25.98
CA GLU A 70 -8.22 7.51 -26.65
C GLU A 70 -8.52 6.03 -26.88
N ASN A 71 -9.81 5.74 -27.04
CA ASN A 71 -10.27 4.40 -27.37
C ASN A 71 -10.07 4.11 -28.86
N LEU A 72 -8.97 3.47 -29.22
CA LEU A 72 -8.63 3.15 -30.60
C LEU A 72 -9.68 2.26 -31.29
N ALA A 73 -10.49 1.53 -30.53
CA ALA A 73 -11.54 0.69 -31.08
C ALA A 73 -12.66 1.50 -31.77
N GLU A 74 -12.78 2.80 -31.50
CA GLU A 74 -13.74 3.68 -32.21
C GLU A 74 -13.30 4.01 -33.63
N PHE A 75 -12.00 3.99 -33.88
CA PHE A 75 -11.40 4.35 -35.19
C PHE A 75 -11.12 3.13 -36.08
N LEU A 76 -11.04 1.94 -35.49
CA LEU A 76 -10.78 0.70 -36.21
C LEU A 76 -12.08 0.09 -36.76
N GLY A 77 -12.02 -0.45 -37.96
CA GLY A 77 -13.15 -1.13 -38.62
C GLY A 77 -13.44 -2.50 -37.98
N GLU A 78 -14.69 -2.94 -38.09
CA GLU A 78 -15.11 -4.29 -37.61
C GLU A 78 -14.32 -5.41 -38.30
N GLU A 79 -13.78 -5.18 -39.50
CA GLU A 79 -12.92 -6.15 -40.21
C GLU A 79 -11.62 -6.48 -39.44
N ILE A 80 -11.13 -5.55 -38.63
CA ILE A 80 -9.96 -5.73 -37.75
C ILE A 80 -10.41 -6.20 -36.36
N LEU A 81 -11.50 -5.62 -35.82
CA LEU A 81 -11.93 -5.85 -34.45
C LEU A 81 -12.52 -7.24 -34.22
N ASP A 82 -13.32 -7.78 -35.14
CA ASP A 82 -13.96 -9.10 -34.98
C ASP A 82 -12.94 -10.27 -34.97
N PRO A 83 -11.96 -10.34 -35.90
CA PRO A 83 -10.90 -11.33 -35.82
C PRO A 83 -10.02 -11.18 -34.57
N LEU A 84 -9.73 -9.93 -34.16
CA LEU A 84 -8.96 -9.65 -32.95
C LEU A 84 -9.70 -10.14 -31.70
N GLY A 85 -10.99 -9.82 -31.57
CA GLY A 85 -11.82 -10.27 -30.44
C GLY A 85 -11.89 -11.80 -30.36
N SER A 86 -12.10 -12.48 -31.47
CA SER A 86 -12.11 -13.96 -31.53
C SER A 86 -10.75 -14.56 -31.14
N LYS A 87 -9.66 -14.03 -31.64
CA LYS A 87 -8.29 -14.47 -31.30
C LYS A 87 -7.98 -14.31 -29.82
N LEU A 88 -8.35 -13.17 -29.23
CA LEU A 88 -8.12 -12.89 -27.82
C LEU A 88 -8.99 -13.77 -26.92
N PHE A 89 -10.20 -14.10 -27.35
CA PHE A 89 -11.06 -15.02 -26.63
C PHE A 89 -10.53 -16.46 -26.68
N ASP A 90 -9.98 -16.91 -27.81
CA ASP A 90 -9.29 -18.20 -27.91
C ASP A 90 -8.07 -18.27 -26.99
N GLN A 91 -7.29 -17.18 -26.88
CA GLN A 91 -6.17 -17.07 -25.96
C GLN A 91 -6.63 -17.13 -24.49
N TYR A 92 -7.76 -16.52 -24.14
CA TYR A 92 -8.37 -16.65 -22.83
C TYR A 92 -8.69 -18.12 -22.50
N ASN A 93 -9.32 -18.84 -23.43
CA ASN A 93 -9.66 -20.23 -23.24
C ASN A 93 -8.42 -21.13 -23.06
N GLU A 94 -7.38 -20.92 -23.86
CA GLU A 94 -6.09 -21.62 -23.72
C GLU A 94 -5.48 -21.42 -22.34
N TYR A 95 -5.44 -20.17 -21.86
CA TYR A 95 -4.88 -19.87 -20.54
C TYR A 95 -5.72 -20.41 -19.40
N LYS A 96 -7.05 -20.40 -19.54
CA LYS A 96 -7.96 -21.00 -18.58
C LYS A 96 -7.77 -22.52 -18.49
N GLU A 97 -7.62 -23.19 -19.62
CA GLU A 97 -7.35 -24.64 -19.66
C GLU A 97 -5.99 -24.96 -19.03
N SER A 98 -4.97 -24.15 -19.26
CA SER A 98 -3.62 -24.37 -18.70
C SER A 98 -3.57 -24.41 -17.18
N ARG A 99 -4.51 -23.79 -16.47
CA ARG A 99 -4.62 -23.79 -15.00
C ARG A 99 -5.70 -24.74 -14.46
N GLY A 100 -6.29 -25.59 -15.31
CA GLY A 100 -7.43 -26.44 -14.96
C GLY A 100 -7.23 -27.31 -13.72
N ASP A 101 -6.08 -27.97 -13.58
CA ASP A 101 -5.75 -28.80 -12.42
C ASP A 101 -5.69 -28.00 -11.10
N TRP A 102 -5.14 -26.78 -11.16
CA TRP A 102 -5.12 -25.87 -10.01
C TRP A 102 -6.54 -25.45 -9.62
N GLU A 103 -7.36 -25.08 -10.61
CA GLU A 103 -8.74 -24.64 -10.39
C GLU A 103 -9.62 -25.79 -9.84
N GLU A 104 -9.44 -27.01 -10.35
CA GLU A 104 -10.12 -28.19 -9.82
C GLU A 104 -9.73 -28.49 -8.37
N THR A 105 -8.45 -28.42 -8.04
CA THR A 105 -7.96 -28.63 -6.68
C THR A 105 -8.53 -27.57 -5.73
N TYR A 106 -8.56 -26.32 -6.16
CA TYR A 106 -9.12 -25.21 -5.39
C TYR A 106 -10.63 -25.39 -5.17
N ARG A 107 -11.39 -25.69 -6.23
CA ARG A 107 -12.84 -25.95 -6.17
C ARG A 107 -13.17 -27.11 -5.21
N ASN A 108 -12.47 -28.23 -5.34
CA ASN A 108 -12.67 -29.40 -4.46
C ASN A 108 -12.23 -29.12 -3.01
N GLY A 109 -11.32 -28.20 -2.83
CA GLY A 109 -10.84 -27.77 -1.52
C GLY A 109 -11.82 -26.87 -0.76
N LEU A 110 -12.64 -26.10 -1.46
CA LEU A 110 -13.65 -25.23 -0.84
C LEU A 110 -14.68 -26.02 -0.03
N ASP A 111 -15.03 -27.26 -0.43
CA ASP A 111 -15.91 -28.15 0.33
C ASP A 111 -15.37 -28.46 1.74
N LEU A 112 -14.04 -28.44 1.90
CA LEU A 112 -13.39 -28.76 3.16
C LEU A 112 -13.51 -27.65 4.22
N LEU A 113 -13.97 -26.44 3.82
CA LEU A 113 -14.29 -25.37 4.78
C LEU A 113 -15.46 -25.74 5.70
N GLY A 114 -16.37 -26.58 5.21
CA GLY A 114 -17.43 -27.12 6.05
C GLY A 114 -18.56 -26.14 6.39
N PHE A 115 -18.70 -25.04 5.63
CA PHE A 115 -19.76 -24.04 5.86
C PHE A 115 -21.15 -24.56 5.54
N LYS A 116 -21.26 -25.63 4.71
CA LYS A 116 -22.52 -26.25 4.38
C LYS A 116 -22.61 -27.66 4.96
N TYR A 117 -23.72 -27.98 5.63
CA TYR A 117 -24.02 -29.34 6.08
C TYR A 117 -24.46 -30.19 4.89
N GLU A 118 -23.71 -31.28 4.57
CA GLU A 118 -24.06 -32.21 3.51
C GLU A 118 -25.17 -33.17 3.98
N ARG A 119 -26.27 -33.22 3.25
CA ARG A 119 -27.29 -34.29 3.46
C ARG A 119 -26.85 -35.54 2.75
N ARG A 120 -26.26 -36.47 3.50
CA ARG A 120 -25.80 -37.75 2.93
C ARG A 120 -26.88 -38.81 2.99
N THR A 121 -26.98 -39.58 1.90
CA THR A 121 -27.85 -40.74 1.79
C THR A 121 -27.07 -42.04 1.80
N GLU A 122 -25.77 -41.99 1.67
CA GLU A 122 -24.83 -43.10 1.71
C GLU A 122 -23.88 -42.98 2.91
N PRO A 123 -23.55 -44.10 3.59
CA PRO A 123 -23.95 -45.48 3.34
C PRO A 123 -25.40 -45.82 3.78
N PHE A 124 -26.09 -44.92 4.45
CA PHE A 124 -27.51 -45.01 4.82
C PHE A 124 -28.16 -43.63 4.90
N ARG A 125 -29.49 -43.58 4.80
CA ARG A 125 -30.21 -42.29 4.92
C ARG A 125 -30.04 -41.69 6.33
N GLY A 126 -29.54 -40.46 6.37
CA GLY A 126 -29.24 -39.77 7.65
C GLY A 126 -27.81 -40.03 8.13
N ALA A 127 -26.93 -40.54 7.30
CA ALA A 127 -25.50 -40.60 7.56
C ALA A 127 -24.95 -39.20 7.82
N SER A 128 -23.92 -39.07 8.68
CA SER A 128 -23.35 -37.81 9.11
C SER A 128 -22.75 -37.03 7.96
N GLY A 129 -23.19 -35.76 7.80
CA GLY A 129 -22.68 -34.82 6.82
C GLY A 129 -21.71 -33.79 7.42
N VAL A 130 -21.20 -34.01 8.63
CA VAL A 130 -20.31 -33.09 9.33
C VAL A 130 -18.94 -33.04 8.66
N ASN A 131 -18.36 -31.87 8.54
CA ASN A 131 -16.98 -31.65 8.13
C ASN A 131 -16.12 -31.29 9.34
N HIS A 132 -14.88 -31.76 9.39
CA HIS A 132 -13.94 -31.35 10.44
C HIS A 132 -13.36 -29.97 10.13
N PRO A 133 -13.39 -28.97 11.04
CA PRO A 133 -13.10 -27.58 10.74
C PRO A 133 -11.61 -27.21 10.70
N VAL A 134 -10.68 -28.17 10.57
CA VAL A 134 -9.22 -27.91 10.58
C VAL A 134 -8.79 -26.84 9.58
N LEU A 135 -9.32 -26.90 8.36
CA LEU A 135 -8.99 -25.93 7.33
C LEU A 135 -9.59 -24.56 7.63
N ALA A 136 -10.84 -24.50 8.04
CA ALA A 136 -11.51 -23.23 8.38
C ALA A 136 -10.83 -22.54 9.56
N GLU A 137 -10.48 -23.31 10.60
CA GLU A 137 -9.72 -22.80 11.76
C GLU A 137 -8.38 -22.19 11.32
N ALA A 138 -7.63 -22.90 10.49
CA ALA A 138 -6.34 -22.43 9.99
C ALA A 138 -6.44 -21.13 9.18
N VAL A 139 -7.44 -21.03 8.32
CA VAL A 139 -7.68 -19.84 7.47
C VAL A 139 -8.06 -18.64 8.33
N THR A 140 -9.00 -18.80 9.27
CA THR A 140 -9.45 -17.71 10.12
C THR A 140 -8.38 -17.23 11.11
N GLN A 141 -7.55 -18.14 11.63
CA GLN A 141 -6.40 -17.76 12.46
C GLN A 141 -5.38 -16.94 11.67
N PHE A 142 -5.04 -17.38 10.45
CA PHE A 142 -4.14 -16.63 9.58
C PHE A 142 -4.70 -15.23 9.27
N GLN A 143 -5.97 -15.15 8.84
CA GLN A 143 -6.63 -13.89 8.53
C GLN A 143 -6.58 -12.92 9.72
N ALA A 144 -7.02 -13.36 10.91
CA ALA A 144 -7.08 -12.52 12.09
C ALA A 144 -5.69 -11.99 12.52
N GLN A 145 -4.66 -12.82 12.39
CA GLN A 145 -3.30 -12.43 12.72
C GLN A 145 -2.72 -11.48 11.67
N ALA A 146 -2.81 -11.84 10.38
CA ALA A 146 -2.26 -11.04 9.30
C ALA A 146 -2.94 -9.66 9.19
N TYR A 147 -4.26 -9.59 9.36
CA TYR A 147 -5.02 -8.35 9.32
C TYR A 147 -4.51 -7.34 10.35
N LYS A 148 -4.36 -7.77 11.60
CA LYS A 148 -3.88 -6.91 12.69
C LYS A 148 -2.45 -6.40 12.47
N GLU A 149 -1.60 -7.23 11.87
CA GLU A 149 -0.18 -6.89 11.69
C GLU A 149 0.07 -6.05 10.45
N LEU A 150 -0.65 -6.31 9.35
CA LEU A 150 -0.43 -5.65 8.06
C LEU A 150 -1.19 -4.32 7.93
N LEU A 151 -2.31 -4.17 8.64
CA LEU A 151 -3.12 -2.95 8.62
C LEU A 151 -3.21 -2.33 10.03
N PRO A 152 -2.14 -1.68 10.51
CA PRO A 152 -2.17 -0.99 11.81
C PRO A 152 -3.07 0.25 11.75
N SER A 153 -3.61 0.66 12.90
CA SER A 153 -4.52 1.81 13.03
C SER A 153 -3.94 3.16 12.60
N ASP A 154 -2.62 3.28 12.58
CA ASP A 154 -1.91 4.51 12.14
C ASP A 154 -1.64 4.54 10.63
N GLY A 155 -2.15 3.55 9.92
CA GLY A 155 -1.98 3.35 8.49
C GLY A 155 -0.81 2.43 8.12
N PRO A 156 -0.91 1.75 6.97
CA PRO A 156 0.05 0.71 6.55
C PRO A 156 1.32 1.26 5.90
N VAL A 157 1.39 2.56 5.59
CA VAL A 157 2.50 3.17 4.83
C VAL A 157 3.49 3.87 5.75
N ARG A 158 4.76 3.61 5.53
CA ARG A 158 5.90 4.39 6.03
C ARG A 158 6.79 4.84 4.87
N THR A 159 7.54 5.90 5.06
CA THR A 159 8.50 6.40 4.07
C THR A 159 9.92 6.33 4.62
N GLN A 160 10.88 6.15 3.72
CA GLN A 160 12.30 6.19 4.02
C GLN A 160 13.00 7.07 2.98
N VAL A 161 13.76 8.06 3.45
CA VAL A 161 14.56 8.92 2.58
C VAL A 161 15.79 8.16 2.10
N MET A 162 16.01 8.15 0.79
CA MET A 162 17.17 7.54 0.16
C MET A 162 18.27 8.59 -0.03
N GLY A 163 19.51 8.23 0.33
CA GLY A 163 20.66 9.12 0.26
C GLY A 163 20.78 10.04 1.47
N ASP A 164 21.34 11.26 1.28
CA ASP A 164 21.57 12.20 2.38
C ASP A 164 20.25 12.72 2.94
N ALA A 165 20.02 12.47 4.22
CA ALA A 165 18.85 12.93 4.95
C ALA A 165 19.01 14.42 5.29
N SER A 166 18.33 15.30 4.56
CA SER A 166 18.14 16.69 4.94
C SER A 166 16.79 16.88 5.63
N VAL A 167 16.66 17.87 6.48
CA VAL A 167 15.40 18.19 7.18
C VAL A 167 14.25 18.38 6.19
N ALA A 168 14.49 19.02 5.06
CA ALA A 168 13.49 19.22 4.02
C ALA A 168 13.00 17.90 3.39
N LYS A 169 13.91 16.93 3.18
CA LYS A 169 13.55 15.61 2.66
C LYS A 169 12.82 14.74 3.69
N GLU A 170 13.16 14.86 4.96
CA GLU A 170 12.43 14.17 6.03
C GLU A 170 10.99 14.70 6.15
N GLU A 171 10.81 16.02 6.04
CA GLU A 171 9.48 16.64 6.00
C GLU A 171 8.68 16.23 4.75
N GLN A 172 9.33 16.16 3.59
CA GLN A 172 8.75 15.63 2.36
C GLN A 172 8.27 14.18 2.56
N GLY A 173 9.14 13.30 3.06
CA GLY A 173 8.79 11.92 3.35
C GLY A 173 7.61 11.81 4.33
N LYS A 174 7.56 12.68 5.34
CA LYS A 174 6.45 12.75 6.29
C LYS A 174 5.14 13.16 5.61
N ARG A 175 5.15 14.18 4.73
CA ARG A 175 3.95 14.59 3.98
C ARG A 175 3.41 13.44 3.11
N VAL A 176 4.29 12.75 2.36
CA VAL A 176 3.92 11.59 1.53
C VAL A 176 3.31 10.48 2.38
N LYS A 177 3.94 10.13 3.51
CA LYS A 177 3.41 9.13 4.45
C LYS A 177 2.01 9.49 4.94
N ASP A 178 1.86 10.71 5.47
CA ASP A 178 0.61 11.15 6.08
C ASP A 178 -0.51 11.22 5.04
N PHE A 179 -0.20 11.69 3.82
CA PHE A 179 -1.14 11.72 2.71
C PHE A 179 -1.57 10.32 2.24
N MET A 180 -0.62 9.41 2.01
CA MET A 180 -0.97 8.06 1.56
C MET A 180 -1.79 7.29 2.60
N ASN A 181 -1.45 7.42 3.88
CA ASN A 181 -2.24 6.82 4.94
C ASN A 181 -3.66 7.41 5.01
N TYR A 182 -3.80 8.73 4.84
CA TYR A 182 -5.11 9.37 4.74
C TYR A 182 -5.92 8.85 3.54
N GLN A 183 -5.30 8.71 2.37
CA GLN A 183 -5.98 8.17 1.19
C GLN A 183 -6.45 6.72 1.42
N ILE A 184 -5.57 5.86 1.96
CA ILE A 184 -5.87 4.44 2.15
C ILE A 184 -6.89 4.20 3.26
N MET A 185 -6.76 4.91 4.40
CA MET A 185 -7.57 4.62 5.59
C MET A 185 -8.88 5.41 5.66
N ASP A 186 -8.93 6.62 5.10
CA ASP A 186 -10.08 7.51 5.23
C ASP A 186 -10.84 7.69 3.90
N GLN A 187 -10.14 7.80 2.77
CA GLN A 187 -10.77 8.06 1.48
C GLN A 187 -11.20 6.78 0.74
N MET A 188 -10.36 5.76 0.75
CA MET A 188 -10.66 4.45 0.13
C MET A 188 -11.44 3.56 1.10
N LYS A 189 -12.74 3.82 1.26
CA LYS A 189 -13.59 3.08 2.21
C LYS A 189 -13.67 1.57 1.93
N GLU A 190 -13.46 1.19 0.68
CA GLU A 190 -13.41 -0.21 0.24
C GLU A 190 -12.10 -0.91 0.60
N TYR A 191 -11.02 -0.19 0.90
CA TYR A 191 -9.70 -0.78 1.07
C TYR A 191 -9.63 -1.79 2.21
N GLU A 192 -10.15 -1.42 3.37
CA GLU A 192 -10.11 -2.25 4.58
C GLU A 192 -10.96 -3.54 4.44
N PRO A 193 -12.24 -3.50 4.01
CA PRO A 193 -13.04 -4.70 3.79
C PRO A 193 -12.46 -5.62 2.71
N GLU A 194 -11.99 -5.07 1.60
CA GLU A 194 -11.41 -5.86 0.51
C GLU A 194 -10.06 -6.47 0.90
N PHE A 195 -9.28 -5.78 1.73
CA PHE A 195 -8.03 -6.31 2.27
C PHE A 195 -8.28 -7.47 3.23
N ASP A 196 -9.29 -7.37 4.10
CA ASP A 196 -9.71 -8.45 4.97
C ASP A 196 -10.19 -9.67 4.17
N GLN A 197 -11.00 -9.44 3.15
CA GLN A 197 -11.42 -10.48 2.21
C GLN A 197 -10.24 -11.13 1.49
N MET A 198 -9.29 -10.34 1.00
CA MET A 198 -8.05 -10.84 0.37
C MET A 198 -7.28 -11.78 1.32
N LEU A 199 -7.16 -11.41 2.60
CA LEU A 199 -6.46 -12.22 3.60
C LEU A 199 -7.18 -13.54 3.92
N PHE A 200 -8.50 -13.61 3.72
CA PHE A 200 -9.24 -14.86 3.80
C PHE A 200 -9.00 -15.75 2.56
N TYR A 201 -9.03 -15.18 1.36
CA TYR A 201 -8.84 -15.93 0.12
C TYR A 201 -7.39 -16.39 -0.11
N LEU A 202 -6.42 -15.61 0.30
CA LEU A 202 -4.99 -15.89 0.06
C LEU A 202 -4.54 -17.26 0.60
N PRO A 203 -4.80 -17.63 1.86
CA PRO A 203 -4.43 -18.97 2.36
C PRO A 203 -5.23 -20.10 1.69
N LEU A 204 -6.39 -19.85 1.11
CA LEU A 204 -7.18 -20.86 0.41
C LEU A 204 -6.61 -21.14 -0.97
N SER A 205 -6.58 -20.13 -1.83
CA SER A 205 -6.17 -20.24 -3.23
C SER A 205 -4.66 -20.31 -3.43
N GLY A 206 -3.89 -19.76 -2.48
CA GLY A 206 -2.44 -19.66 -2.55
C GLY A 206 -1.92 -18.43 -3.31
N SER A 207 -2.78 -17.76 -4.07
CA SER A 207 -2.51 -16.49 -4.75
C SER A 207 -3.74 -15.61 -4.72
N THR A 208 -3.51 -14.31 -4.58
CA THR A 208 -4.52 -13.26 -4.75
C THR A 208 -3.87 -12.06 -5.41
N PHE A 209 -4.70 -11.18 -5.93
CA PHE A 209 -4.22 -10.00 -6.65
C PHE A 209 -4.92 -8.75 -6.16
N LYS A 210 -4.28 -7.60 -6.40
CA LYS A 210 -4.91 -6.29 -6.31
C LYS A 210 -4.70 -5.54 -7.62
N LYS A 211 -5.72 -4.82 -8.05
CA LYS A 211 -5.66 -3.90 -9.20
C LYS A 211 -5.63 -2.48 -8.68
N VAL A 212 -4.59 -1.74 -9.04
CA VAL A 212 -4.38 -0.34 -8.65
C VAL A 212 -4.55 0.54 -9.88
N TYR A 213 -5.47 1.50 -9.82
CA TYR A 213 -5.75 2.41 -10.92
C TYR A 213 -6.43 3.69 -10.41
N TYR A 214 -6.53 4.68 -11.28
CA TYR A 214 -7.34 5.86 -11.03
C TYR A 214 -8.73 5.62 -11.62
N ASP A 215 -9.77 5.89 -10.84
CA ASP A 215 -11.16 5.75 -11.24
C ASP A 215 -11.75 7.15 -11.50
N ASP A 216 -11.96 7.47 -12.77
CA ASP A 216 -12.45 8.79 -13.21
C ASP A 216 -13.86 9.08 -12.68
N LEU A 217 -14.72 8.05 -12.55
CA LEU A 217 -16.07 8.21 -12.01
C LEU A 217 -16.08 8.52 -10.52
N LEU A 218 -15.09 7.97 -9.79
CA LEU A 218 -14.91 8.25 -8.36
C LEU A 218 -13.99 9.44 -8.11
N GLY A 219 -13.24 9.90 -9.13
CA GLY A 219 -12.29 10.99 -9.04
C GLY A 219 -11.12 10.74 -8.08
N ARG A 220 -10.72 9.47 -7.89
CA ARG A 220 -9.66 9.08 -6.95
C ARG A 220 -8.97 7.77 -7.33
N ALA A 221 -7.79 7.55 -6.76
CA ALA A 221 -7.12 6.26 -6.83
C ALA A 221 -7.90 5.16 -6.11
N VAL A 222 -7.84 3.95 -6.63
CA VAL A 222 -8.51 2.76 -6.10
C VAL A 222 -7.53 1.59 -6.09
N SER A 223 -7.64 0.74 -5.07
CA SER A 223 -6.91 -0.53 -4.99
C SER A 223 -7.90 -1.64 -4.68
N LYS A 224 -8.38 -2.33 -5.72
CA LYS A 224 -9.40 -3.38 -5.62
C LYS A 224 -8.80 -4.77 -5.50
N PHE A 225 -9.41 -5.59 -4.66
CA PHE A 225 -9.09 -7.00 -4.56
C PHE A 225 -9.59 -7.76 -5.81
N VAL A 226 -8.72 -8.60 -6.36
CA VAL A 226 -9.04 -9.49 -7.48
C VAL A 226 -8.72 -10.92 -7.04
N PRO A 227 -9.72 -11.79 -6.92
CA PRO A 227 -9.50 -13.19 -6.58
C PRO A 227 -8.75 -13.92 -7.71
N ALA A 228 -8.06 -15.01 -7.36
CA ALA A 228 -7.20 -15.73 -8.31
C ALA A 228 -7.96 -16.32 -9.50
N GLU A 229 -9.24 -16.62 -9.33
CA GLU A 229 -10.09 -17.11 -10.41
C GLU A 229 -10.40 -16.06 -11.48
N ASP A 230 -10.44 -14.79 -11.10
CA ASP A 230 -10.80 -13.68 -11.99
C ASP A 230 -9.58 -13.05 -12.68
N LEU A 231 -8.35 -13.44 -12.29
CA LEU A 231 -7.13 -13.05 -13.00
C LEU A 231 -6.50 -14.27 -13.67
N ILE A 232 -6.54 -14.31 -14.99
CA ILE A 232 -6.08 -15.44 -15.80
C ILE A 232 -4.76 -15.07 -16.46
N VAL A 233 -3.75 -15.88 -16.17
CA VAL A 233 -2.38 -15.74 -16.66
C VAL A 233 -1.91 -17.12 -17.10
N PRO A 234 -1.09 -17.26 -18.16
CA PRO A 234 -0.55 -18.56 -18.56
C PRO A 234 0.14 -19.24 -17.38
N TYR A 235 -0.14 -20.51 -17.15
CA TYR A 235 0.40 -21.25 -15.99
C TYR A 235 1.94 -21.32 -16.00
N SER A 236 2.53 -21.27 -17.19
CA SER A 236 3.98 -21.26 -17.41
C SER A 236 4.68 -19.94 -17.07
N ALA A 237 3.95 -18.83 -16.89
CA ALA A 237 4.54 -17.54 -16.55
C ALA A 237 5.20 -17.57 -15.16
N ASN A 238 6.31 -16.86 -15.01
CA ASN A 238 7.00 -16.73 -13.71
C ASN A 238 6.48 -15.56 -12.88
N SER A 239 6.14 -14.46 -13.54
CA SER A 239 5.65 -13.22 -12.92
C SER A 239 4.60 -12.54 -13.81
N LEU A 240 3.95 -11.49 -13.27
CA LEU A 240 3.05 -10.64 -14.04
C LEU A 240 3.80 -9.82 -15.11
N ASP A 241 5.07 -9.53 -14.87
CA ASP A 241 5.90 -8.74 -15.79
C ASP A 241 6.31 -9.55 -17.02
N ASP A 242 6.61 -10.86 -16.81
CA ASP A 242 7.02 -11.80 -17.87
C ASP A 242 5.84 -12.41 -18.62
N ALA A 243 4.61 -12.24 -18.12
CA ALA A 243 3.43 -12.83 -18.74
C ALA A 243 3.15 -12.18 -20.09
N GLU A 244 2.93 -13.00 -21.12
CA GLU A 244 2.59 -12.57 -22.48
C GLU A 244 1.26 -11.80 -22.49
N ALA A 245 0.27 -12.29 -21.72
CA ALA A 245 -0.95 -11.54 -21.47
C ALA A 245 -1.45 -11.78 -20.04
N VAL A 246 -2.14 -10.78 -19.48
CA VAL A 246 -2.84 -10.83 -18.21
C VAL A 246 -4.30 -10.49 -18.48
N ILE A 247 -5.20 -11.40 -18.13
CA ILE A 247 -6.64 -11.29 -18.44
C ILE A 247 -7.41 -11.14 -17.13
N HIS A 248 -8.10 -10.03 -16.96
CA HIS A 248 -8.98 -9.76 -15.83
C HIS A 248 -10.44 -9.95 -16.24
N VAL A 249 -11.12 -10.87 -15.58
CA VAL A 249 -12.54 -11.13 -15.79
C VAL A 249 -13.36 -10.21 -14.91
N ILE A 250 -14.16 -9.35 -15.52
CA ILE A 250 -14.97 -8.35 -14.84
C ILE A 250 -16.45 -8.67 -15.07
N LYS A 251 -17.24 -8.65 -14.01
CA LYS A 251 -18.69 -8.72 -14.10
C LYS A 251 -19.27 -7.34 -13.90
N MET A 252 -20.13 -6.93 -14.82
CA MET A 252 -20.71 -5.60 -14.87
C MET A 252 -22.21 -5.65 -15.11
N SER A 253 -22.98 -4.90 -14.36
CA SER A 253 -24.41 -4.74 -14.63
C SER A 253 -24.64 -3.96 -15.93
N GLU A 254 -25.82 -4.15 -16.54
CA GLU A 254 -26.21 -3.42 -17.76
C GLU A 254 -26.11 -1.89 -17.57
N ASN A 255 -26.55 -1.40 -16.40
CA ASN A 255 -26.52 0.03 -16.11
C ASN A 255 -25.09 0.58 -15.96
N GLU A 256 -24.17 -0.18 -15.37
CA GLU A 256 -22.76 0.21 -15.27
C GLU A 256 -22.08 0.18 -16.64
N LEU A 257 -22.36 -0.83 -17.43
CA LEU A 257 -21.88 -0.91 -18.81
C LEU A 257 -22.35 0.31 -19.62
N ARG A 258 -23.64 0.66 -19.50
CA ARG A 258 -24.21 1.82 -20.19
C ARG A 258 -23.58 3.13 -19.74
N LYS A 259 -23.28 3.29 -18.44
CA LYS A 259 -22.55 4.46 -17.95
C LYS A 259 -21.17 4.60 -18.58
N GLN A 260 -20.44 3.48 -18.71
CA GLN A 260 -19.11 3.47 -19.34
C GLN A 260 -19.16 3.77 -20.84
N GLN A 261 -20.23 3.34 -21.53
CA GLN A 261 -20.48 3.67 -22.93
C GLN A 261 -20.79 5.17 -23.10
N VAL A 262 -21.67 5.71 -22.27
CA VAL A 262 -22.02 7.15 -22.33
C VAL A 262 -20.83 8.03 -21.96
N ALA A 263 -19.98 7.59 -21.05
CA ALA A 263 -18.75 8.29 -20.69
C ALA A 263 -17.64 8.21 -21.78
N GLY A 264 -17.86 7.47 -22.88
CA GLY A 264 -16.86 7.28 -23.95
C GLY A 264 -15.70 6.38 -23.55
N PHE A 265 -15.83 5.64 -22.43
CA PHE A 265 -14.82 4.68 -22.04
C PHE A 265 -14.91 3.39 -22.88
N TYR A 266 -16.14 2.95 -23.19
CA TYR A 266 -16.44 1.84 -24.08
C TYR A 266 -17.22 2.32 -25.31
N ARG A 267 -17.05 1.63 -26.42
CA ARG A 267 -17.83 1.85 -27.65
C ARG A 267 -19.32 1.68 -27.37
N ASP A 268 -20.13 2.57 -27.94
CA ASP A 268 -21.59 2.50 -27.86
C ASP A 268 -22.14 1.47 -28.86
N ILE A 269 -22.11 0.19 -28.50
CA ILE A 269 -22.63 -0.94 -29.28
C ILE A 269 -23.60 -1.77 -28.47
N GLU A 270 -24.60 -2.34 -29.13
CA GLU A 270 -25.54 -3.27 -28.52
C GLU A 270 -24.92 -4.67 -28.39
N LEU A 271 -24.85 -5.22 -27.18
CA LEU A 271 -24.22 -6.52 -26.90
C LEU A 271 -25.21 -7.70 -26.87
N GLY A 272 -26.50 -7.44 -26.95
CA GLY A 272 -27.53 -8.47 -26.77
C GLY A 272 -27.65 -8.89 -25.28
N SER A 273 -28.33 -10.00 -25.02
CA SER A 273 -28.49 -10.53 -23.65
C SER A 273 -27.20 -11.20 -23.17
N PRO A 274 -26.85 -11.08 -21.87
CA PRO A 274 -25.69 -11.76 -21.31
C PRO A 274 -25.78 -13.28 -21.52
N PRO A 275 -24.72 -13.95 -22.00
CA PRO A 275 -24.71 -15.40 -22.11
C PRO A 275 -24.69 -16.05 -20.73
N VAL A 276 -25.41 -17.15 -20.57
CA VAL A 276 -25.37 -17.95 -19.34
C VAL A 276 -24.12 -18.82 -19.37
N THR A 277 -23.03 -18.34 -18.77
CA THR A 277 -21.79 -19.10 -18.72
C THR A 277 -21.71 -19.95 -17.47
N GLN A 278 -21.42 -21.24 -17.63
CA GLN A 278 -21.20 -22.14 -16.51
C GLN A 278 -19.76 -21.98 -15.96
N ASN A 279 -19.60 -21.20 -14.90
CA ASN A 279 -18.37 -21.17 -14.14
C ASN A 279 -18.49 -22.07 -12.90
N GLN A 280 -17.96 -23.29 -12.99
CA GLN A 280 -18.07 -24.31 -11.95
C GLN A 280 -17.53 -23.86 -10.59
N LEU A 281 -16.49 -23.03 -10.56
CA LEU A 281 -15.93 -22.50 -9.32
C LEU A 281 -16.84 -21.45 -8.68
N GLN A 282 -17.42 -20.57 -9.50
CA GLN A 282 -18.36 -19.57 -9.04
C GLN A 282 -19.68 -20.22 -8.56
N ASP A 283 -20.20 -21.19 -9.33
CA ASP A 283 -21.37 -21.97 -8.93
C ASP A 283 -21.12 -22.66 -7.57
N LYS A 284 -19.89 -23.14 -7.34
CA LYS A 284 -19.50 -23.75 -6.07
C LYS A 284 -19.48 -22.75 -4.91
N LYS A 285 -19.00 -21.55 -5.14
CA LYS A 285 -19.02 -20.45 -4.12
C LYS A 285 -20.46 -20.08 -3.76
N LEU A 286 -21.31 -19.86 -4.74
CA LEU A 286 -22.73 -19.57 -4.51
C LEU A 286 -23.43 -20.71 -3.76
N GLU A 287 -23.10 -21.96 -4.10
CA GLU A 287 -23.62 -23.13 -3.37
C GLU A 287 -23.19 -23.13 -1.89
N LEU A 288 -21.94 -22.78 -1.59
CA LEU A 288 -21.44 -22.68 -0.20
C LEU A 288 -22.11 -21.55 0.58
N GLU A 289 -22.42 -20.44 -0.07
CA GLU A 289 -23.15 -19.31 0.49
C GLU A 289 -24.66 -19.58 0.61
N GLY A 290 -25.14 -20.67 0.02
CA GLY A 290 -26.56 -21.05 0.06
C GLY A 290 -27.43 -20.28 -0.95
N ILE A 291 -26.79 -19.58 -1.89
CA ILE A 291 -27.47 -18.81 -2.95
C ILE A 291 -27.80 -19.79 -4.10
N GLN A 292 -29.05 -19.81 -4.51
CA GLN A 292 -29.46 -20.54 -5.72
C GLN A 292 -29.35 -19.61 -6.92
N LYS A 293 -28.69 -20.06 -7.98
CA LYS A 293 -28.60 -19.33 -9.24
C LYS A 293 -29.98 -19.44 -9.95
N ASP A 294 -30.69 -18.37 -10.02
CA ASP A 294 -31.84 -18.25 -10.93
C ASP A 294 -31.30 -18.20 -12.35
N GLY A 295 -31.64 -19.10 -13.22
CA GLY A 295 -31.02 -19.38 -14.52
C GLY A 295 -30.94 -18.20 -15.52
N GLN A 296 -30.95 -16.97 -15.04
CA GLN A 296 -30.77 -15.72 -15.78
C GLN A 296 -29.58 -14.97 -15.17
N GLU A 297 -28.54 -14.71 -15.97
CA GLU A 297 -27.49 -13.80 -15.56
C GLU A 297 -27.88 -12.37 -15.95
N ASP A 298 -27.96 -11.50 -14.94
CA ASP A 298 -28.24 -10.06 -15.13
C ASP A 298 -26.95 -9.24 -15.35
N GLN A 299 -25.79 -9.91 -15.42
CA GLN A 299 -24.49 -9.26 -15.53
C GLN A 299 -23.75 -9.70 -16.79
N TYR A 300 -23.13 -8.70 -17.46
CA TYR A 300 -22.21 -8.96 -18.56
C TYR A 300 -20.85 -9.38 -18.04
N THR A 301 -20.26 -10.41 -18.63
CA THR A 301 -18.86 -10.79 -18.41
C THR A 301 -17.99 -10.07 -19.43
N LEU A 302 -17.04 -9.28 -18.95
CA LEU A 302 -16.06 -8.58 -19.76
C LEU A 302 -14.67 -9.14 -19.48
N TYR A 303 -13.85 -9.20 -20.51
CA TYR A 303 -12.45 -9.62 -20.43
C TYR A 303 -11.56 -8.42 -20.72
N GLU A 304 -10.86 -7.93 -19.71
CA GLU A 304 -9.85 -6.89 -19.83
C GLU A 304 -8.49 -7.57 -20.00
N ILE A 305 -7.93 -7.47 -21.20
CA ILE A 305 -6.75 -8.21 -21.63
C ILE A 305 -5.59 -7.24 -21.79
N HIS A 306 -4.58 -7.34 -20.95
CA HIS A 306 -3.32 -6.62 -21.03
C HIS A 306 -2.34 -7.46 -21.84
N THR A 307 -2.08 -7.10 -23.09
CA THR A 307 -1.24 -7.88 -24.02
C THR A 307 -0.47 -6.99 -24.98
N ASN A 308 0.50 -7.55 -25.66
CA ASN A 308 1.26 -6.86 -26.69
C ASN A 308 0.67 -7.18 -28.07
N LEU A 309 0.28 -6.14 -28.81
CA LEU A 309 -0.32 -6.25 -30.14
C LEU A 309 0.46 -5.43 -31.17
N ASP A 310 0.41 -5.90 -32.39
CA ASP A 310 0.78 -5.15 -33.58
C ASP A 310 -0.54 -4.80 -34.30
N LEU A 311 -0.96 -3.54 -34.16
CA LEU A 311 -2.25 -3.07 -34.67
C LEU A 311 -2.02 -2.31 -35.99
N GLU A 312 -2.77 -2.70 -36.99
CA GLU A 312 -2.73 -2.03 -38.32
C GLU A 312 -3.09 -0.53 -38.18
N GLY A 313 -2.19 0.34 -38.63
CA GLY A 313 -2.30 1.80 -38.52
C GLY A 313 -1.78 2.39 -37.19
N TYR A 314 -1.34 1.56 -36.24
CA TYR A 314 -0.77 1.96 -34.93
C TYR A 314 0.49 1.16 -34.59
N GLU A 315 1.24 0.76 -35.65
CA GLU A 315 2.48 0.01 -35.53
C GLU A 315 3.59 0.83 -34.86
N ASP A 316 4.58 0.15 -34.31
CA ASP A 316 5.81 0.80 -33.88
C ASP A 316 6.64 1.18 -35.10
N LEU A 317 6.98 2.47 -35.21
CA LEU A 317 7.75 3.01 -36.36
C LEU A 317 9.18 3.33 -35.91
N ASP A 318 10.12 3.07 -36.79
CA ASP A 318 11.50 3.53 -36.61
C ASP A 318 11.69 5.00 -37.03
N ALA A 319 12.93 5.52 -36.93
CA ALA A 319 13.26 6.88 -37.32
C ALA A 319 13.07 7.15 -38.86
N GLY A 320 12.79 6.14 -39.67
CA GLY A 320 12.50 6.20 -41.09
C GLY A 320 11.03 6.06 -41.43
N GLU A 321 10.13 6.02 -40.40
CA GLU A 321 8.69 5.78 -40.56
C GLU A 321 8.35 4.39 -41.13
N GLU A 322 9.28 3.40 -41.02
CA GLU A 322 9.01 2.02 -41.41
C GLU A 322 8.56 1.21 -40.16
N PRO A 323 7.56 0.29 -40.29
CA PRO A 323 7.13 -0.57 -39.20
C PRO A 323 8.27 -1.45 -38.68
N THR A 324 8.55 -1.39 -37.37
CA THR A 324 9.61 -2.18 -36.74
C THR A 324 9.19 -3.64 -36.54
N GLY A 325 7.90 -3.95 -36.58
CA GLY A 325 7.31 -5.26 -36.23
C GLY A 325 7.35 -5.57 -34.71
N ILE A 326 7.66 -4.59 -33.88
CA ILE A 326 7.61 -4.70 -32.43
C ILE A 326 6.15 -4.57 -31.99
N LYS A 327 5.66 -5.54 -31.20
CA LYS A 327 4.33 -5.48 -30.62
C LYS A 327 4.32 -4.51 -29.44
N LEU A 328 3.42 -3.54 -29.47
CA LEU A 328 3.24 -2.55 -28.42
C LEU A 328 2.26 -3.04 -27.35
N PRO A 329 2.40 -2.59 -26.09
CA PRO A 329 1.48 -2.96 -25.01
C PRO A 329 0.15 -2.21 -25.13
N TYR A 330 -0.96 -2.98 -25.11
CA TYR A 330 -2.33 -2.47 -25.12
C TYR A 330 -3.17 -3.13 -24.01
N VAL A 331 -4.24 -2.42 -23.64
CA VAL A 331 -5.35 -2.96 -22.85
C VAL A 331 -6.55 -3.08 -23.77
N VAL A 332 -7.03 -4.30 -23.97
CA VAL A 332 -8.20 -4.58 -24.80
C VAL A 332 -9.32 -5.10 -23.93
N THR A 333 -10.48 -4.45 -23.97
CA THR A 333 -11.67 -4.96 -23.29
C THR A 333 -12.64 -5.53 -24.32
N LEU A 334 -13.02 -6.78 -24.11
CA LEU A 334 -14.01 -7.45 -24.97
C LEU A 334 -15.15 -8.05 -24.14
N SER A 335 -16.34 -8.13 -24.74
CA SER A 335 -17.49 -8.76 -24.12
C SER A 335 -17.51 -10.26 -24.45
N GLU A 336 -17.90 -11.10 -23.47
CA GLU A 336 -18.22 -12.50 -23.71
C GLU A 336 -19.34 -12.66 -24.73
N ALA A 337 -20.32 -11.74 -24.72
CA ALA A 337 -21.42 -11.72 -25.67
C ALA A 337 -20.90 -11.33 -27.08
N GLY A 338 -20.76 -12.32 -27.94
CA GLY A 338 -20.36 -12.13 -29.33
C GLY A 338 -18.91 -11.73 -29.56
N HIS A 339 -18.05 -11.81 -28.54
CA HIS A 339 -16.61 -11.47 -28.56
C HIS A 339 -16.33 -10.07 -29.12
N LYS A 340 -17.26 -9.13 -28.89
CA LYS A 340 -17.15 -7.77 -29.40
C LYS A 340 -16.14 -6.97 -28.57
N VAL A 341 -15.23 -6.28 -29.27
CA VAL A 341 -14.24 -5.40 -28.67
C VAL A 341 -14.91 -4.08 -28.29
N LEU A 342 -14.83 -3.71 -27.01
CA LEU A 342 -15.40 -2.51 -26.43
C LEU A 342 -14.39 -1.37 -26.36
N SER A 343 -13.14 -1.67 -26.06
CA SER A 343 -12.09 -0.66 -26.02
C SER A 343 -10.72 -1.25 -26.34
N ILE A 344 -9.86 -0.45 -26.94
CA ILE A 344 -8.43 -0.69 -27.12
C ILE A 344 -7.71 0.57 -26.69
N ARG A 345 -6.87 0.48 -25.66
CA ARG A 345 -6.11 1.62 -25.16
C ARG A 345 -4.63 1.30 -25.09
N ARG A 346 -3.77 2.28 -25.39
CA ARG A 346 -2.32 2.15 -25.26
C ARG A 346 -1.97 1.96 -23.79
N ASN A 347 -1.10 1.00 -23.47
CA ASN A 347 -0.69 0.66 -22.12
C ASN A 347 0.77 1.08 -21.84
N TYR A 348 1.15 2.27 -22.29
CA TYR A 348 2.46 2.87 -22.08
C TYR A 348 2.33 4.39 -22.05
N ALA A 349 3.26 5.07 -21.38
CA ALA A 349 3.26 6.53 -21.33
C ALA A 349 3.72 7.12 -22.67
N SER A 350 3.10 8.23 -23.10
CA SER A 350 3.44 8.93 -24.35
C SER A 350 4.89 9.45 -24.37
N GLU A 351 5.42 9.79 -23.19
CA GLU A 351 6.77 10.33 -23.02
C GLU A 351 7.86 9.25 -22.93
N ASP A 352 7.49 7.97 -22.78
CA ASP A 352 8.45 6.87 -22.64
C ASP A 352 8.95 6.38 -24.02
N PRO A 353 10.21 6.65 -24.39
CA PRO A 353 10.77 6.19 -25.66
C PRO A 353 10.89 4.66 -25.75
N LEU A 354 10.87 3.97 -24.62
CA LEU A 354 10.94 2.50 -24.55
C LEU A 354 9.57 1.84 -24.58
N LYS A 355 8.48 2.61 -24.53
CA LYS A 355 7.09 2.15 -24.56
C LYS A 355 6.85 0.99 -23.58
N LYS A 356 7.33 1.15 -22.32
CA LYS A 356 7.21 0.13 -21.28
C LYS A 356 5.77 -0.04 -20.86
N LYS A 357 5.38 -1.31 -20.68
CA LYS A 357 4.07 -1.68 -20.15
C LYS A 357 3.82 -1.08 -18.76
N ILE A 358 2.70 -0.40 -18.59
CA ILE A 358 2.21 0.07 -17.29
C ILE A 358 1.59 -1.13 -16.57
N ASN A 359 2.00 -1.37 -15.33
CA ASN A 359 1.47 -2.45 -14.51
C ASN A 359 0.35 -1.93 -13.61
N TYR A 360 -0.77 -2.63 -13.61
CA TYR A 360 -1.93 -2.34 -12.76
C TYR A 360 -2.13 -3.38 -11.66
N PHE A 361 -1.54 -4.55 -11.80
CA PHE A 361 -1.79 -5.68 -10.91
C PHE A 361 -0.60 -5.97 -10.01
N VAL A 362 -0.92 -6.29 -8.76
CA VAL A 362 0.04 -6.77 -7.77
C VAL A 362 -0.33 -8.17 -7.33
N GLN A 363 0.63 -9.08 -7.33
CA GLN A 363 0.43 -10.45 -6.90
C GLN A 363 0.85 -10.67 -5.45
N PHE A 364 -0.04 -11.27 -4.65
CA PHE A 364 0.25 -11.77 -3.31
C PHE A 364 0.29 -13.29 -3.35
N LYS A 365 1.40 -13.88 -2.89
CA LYS A 365 1.59 -15.35 -2.82
C LYS A 365 1.69 -15.82 -1.38
N PHE A 366 0.91 -16.84 -1.03
CA PHE A 366 1.01 -17.50 0.27
C PHE A 366 2.28 -18.36 0.33
N LEU A 367 2.39 -19.33 -0.55
CA LEU A 367 3.60 -20.10 -0.81
C LEU A 367 3.89 -20.13 -2.32
N PRO A 368 5.15 -20.10 -2.74
CA PRO A 368 5.48 -20.25 -4.16
C PRO A 368 5.04 -21.64 -4.65
N GLY A 369 4.34 -21.67 -5.78
CA GLY A 369 3.97 -22.88 -6.48
C GLY A 369 5.03 -23.31 -7.49
N THR A 370 4.73 -24.37 -8.25
CA THR A 370 5.55 -24.83 -9.37
C THR A 370 5.25 -24.07 -10.67
N GLY A 371 4.12 -23.37 -10.75
CA GLY A 371 3.71 -22.50 -11.83
C GLY A 371 3.41 -21.08 -11.33
N PHE A 372 2.65 -20.32 -12.11
CA PHE A 372 2.31 -18.95 -11.79
C PHE A 372 1.55 -18.80 -10.46
N TYR A 373 0.54 -19.66 -10.22
CA TYR A 373 -0.26 -19.62 -9.01
C TYR A 373 0.45 -20.30 -7.84
N GLY A 374 0.35 -19.73 -6.66
CA GLY A 374 0.95 -20.27 -5.44
C GLY A 374 0.17 -21.43 -4.84
N PHE A 375 0.75 -22.06 -3.83
CA PHE A 375 0.09 -23.08 -3.02
C PHE A 375 -0.53 -22.46 -1.77
N GLY A 376 -1.82 -22.77 -1.53
CA GLY A 376 -2.55 -22.44 -0.32
C GLY A 376 -2.64 -23.59 0.67
N LEU A 377 -3.34 -23.35 1.79
CA LEU A 377 -3.62 -24.39 2.79
C LEU A 377 -4.44 -25.55 2.25
N ILE A 378 -5.31 -25.32 1.26
CA ILE A 378 -6.04 -26.38 0.56
C ILE A 378 -5.06 -27.43 0.01
N HIS A 379 -3.98 -26.99 -0.63
CA HIS A 379 -2.97 -27.88 -1.19
C HIS A 379 -2.14 -28.61 -0.12
N MET A 380 -1.91 -27.96 1.03
CA MET A 380 -1.04 -28.49 2.08
C MET A 380 -1.77 -29.42 3.05
N ILE A 381 -2.93 -29.00 3.54
CA ILE A 381 -3.67 -29.71 4.59
C ILE A 381 -5.02 -30.25 4.14
N GLY A 382 -5.40 -30.02 2.86
CA GLY A 382 -6.68 -30.50 2.33
C GLY A 382 -6.84 -32.01 2.43
N GLY A 383 -5.78 -32.79 2.15
CA GLY A 383 -5.78 -34.23 2.32
C GLY A 383 -5.97 -34.66 3.77
N LEU A 384 -5.32 -33.98 4.72
CA LEU A 384 -5.48 -34.23 6.15
C LEU A 384 -6.89 -33.89 6.62
N THR A 385 -7.44 -32.75 6.19
CA THR A 385 -8.81 -32.32 6.51
C THR A 385 -9.84 -33.31 5.98
N ARG A 386 -9.65 -33.81 4.75
CA ARG A 386 -10.53 -34.85 4.16
C ARG A 386 -10.48 -36.15 4.96
N THR A 387 -9.28 -36.58 5.37
CA THR A 387 -9.10 -37.77 6.20
C THR A 387 -9.74 -37.62 7.59
N ALA A 388 -9.53 -36.50 8.24
CA ALA A 388 -10.16 -36.18 9.54
C ALA A 388 -11.68 -36.16 9.42
N THR A 389 -12.23 -35.53 8.39
CA THR A 389 -13.67 -35.53 8.09
C THR A 389 -14.23 -36.94 7.85
N ALA A 390 -13.54 -37.77 7.07
CA ALA A 390 -13.96 -39.14 6.83
C ALA A 390 -13.96 -39.98 8.12
N ALA A 391 -12.91 -39.84 8.95
CA ALA A 391 -12.85 -40.54 10.24
C ALA A 391 -13.95 -40.07 11.21
N LEU A 392 -14.21 -38.76 11.28
CA LEU A 392 -15.26 -38.19 12.11
C LEU A 392 -16.65 -38.71 11.69
N ARG A 393 -16.93 -38.70 10.40
CA ARG A 393 -18.17 -39.21 9.81
C ARG A 393 -18.36 -40.70 10.13
N GLN A 394 -17.31 -41.51 9.97
CA GLN A 394 -17.37 -42.94 10.29
C GLN A 394 -17.62 -43.22 11.78
N LEU A 395 -17.00 -42.43 12.70
CA LEU A 395 -17.24 -42.54 14.11
C LEU A 395 -18.69 -42.20 14.48
N LEU A 396 -19.23 -41.10 13.93
CA LEU A 396 -20.61 -40.69 14.15
C LEU A 396 -21.62 -41.68 13.57
N ASP A 397 -21.37 -42.17 12.38
CA ASP A 397 -22.20 -43.15 11.68
C ASP A 397 -22.21 -44.53 12.43
N ALA A 398 -21.02 -44.97 12.89
CA ALA A 398 -20.92 -46.18 13.72
C ALA A 398 -21.66 -46.00 15.07
N GLY A 399 -21.56 -44.84 15.71
CA GLY A 399 -22.30 -44.49 16.89
C GLY A 399 -23.82 -44.49 16.66
N THR A 400 -24.28 -43.96 15.55
CA THR A 400 -25.69 -43.96 15.17
C THR A 400 -26.23 -45.37 14.99
N LEU A 401 -25.49 -46.22 14.24
CA LEU A 401 -25.88 -47.60 14.01
C LEU A 401 -25.83 -48.49 15.27
N ALA A 402 -24.87 -48.22 16.17
CA ALA A 402 -24.76 -48.91 17.42
C ALA A 402 -25.90 -48.55 18.41
N ASN A 403 -26.30 -47.27 18.43
CA ASN A 403 -27.37 -46.75 19.33
C ASN A 403 -28.78 -47.04 18.75
N LEU A 404 -28.91 -47.12 17.44
CA LEU A 404 -30.17 -47.45 16.73
C LEU A 404 -30.00 -48.74 15.92
N PRO A 405 -29.88 -49.88 16.59
CA PRO A 405 -29.58 -51.13 15.91
C PRO A 405 -30.73 -51.55 14.99
N ALA A 406 -30.41 -51.83 13.74
CA ALA A 406 -31.32 -52.51 12.82
C ALA A 406 -31.30 -54.05 13.07
N GLY A 407 -32.30 -54.73 12.67
CA GLY A 407 -32.38 -56.17 12.86
C GLY A 407 -33.33 -56.84 11.87
N PHE A 408 -33.37 -58.15 11.97
CA PHE A 408 -34.32 -58.96 11.20
C PHE A 408 -35.43 -59.43 12.14
N LYS A 409 -36.67 -59.40 11.68
CA LYS A 409 -37.80 -60.02 12.36
C LYS A 409 -38.24 -61.26 11.61
N SER A 410 -38.61 -62.31 12.32
CA SER A 410 -39.14 -63.55 11.72
C SER A 410 -40.44 -63.27 10.97
N ARG A 411 -40.61 -63.95 9.86
CA ARG A 411 -41.83 -63.81 9.04
C ARG A 411 -43.01 -64.35 9.80
N GLY A 412 -44.03 -63.51 10.06
CA GLY A 412 -45.21 -63.90 10.84
C GLY A 412 -45.42 -63.06 12.11
N ILE A 413 -44.44 -62.37 12.60
CA ILE A 413 -44.60 -61.41 13.68
C ILE A 413 -45.38 -60.20 13.18
N ARG A 414 -46.45 -59.85 13.88
CA ARG A 414 -47.16 -58.60 13.65
C ARG A 414 -46.96 -57.72 14.87
N VAL A 415 -46.43 -56.57 14.63
CA VAL A 415 -46.32 -55.47 15.61
C VAL A 415 -47.43 -54.49 15.31
N ARG A 416 -48.20 -54.11 16.29
CA ARG A 416 -49.24 -53.09 16.11
C ARG A 416 -48.57 -51.75 15.83
N ASP A 417 -49.03 -51.08 14.79
CA ASP A 417 -48.49 -49.78 14.37
C ASP A 417 -46.98 -49.80 13.95
N ASP A 418 -46.55 -50.86 13.26
CA ASP A 418 -45.15 -51.10 12.80
C ASP A 418 -44.58 -49.98 11.93
N ALA A 419 -45.43 -49.14 11.33
CA ALA A 419 -45.06 -48.01 10.50
C ALA A 419 -44.68 -46.72 11.29
N GLN A 420 -44.96 -46.65 12.59
CA GLN A 420 -44.68 -45.47 13.38
C GLN A 420 -43.48 -45.70 14.33
N PRO A 421 -42.64 -44.72 14.59
CA PRO A 421 -41.57 -44.80 15.56
C PRO A 421 -42.13 -44.97 16.99
N LEU A 422 -41.45 -45.81 17.81
CA LEU A 422 -41.77 -45.97 19.24
C LEU A 422 -41.48 -44.65 20.01
N GLN A 423 -42.45 -44.25 20.86
CA GLN A 423 -42.24 -43.12 21.74
C GLN A 423 -41.54 -43.59 23.04
N PRO A 424 -40.75 -42.73 23.71
CA PRO A 424 -40.18 -43.08 25.02
C PRO A 424 -41.27 -43.43 26.03
N GLY A 425 -41.19 -44.65 26.58
CA GLY A 425 -42.17 -45.16 27.53
C GLY A 425 -43.40 -45.88 26.94
N GLU A 426 -43.45 -46.04 25.62
CA GLU A 426 -44.52 -46.71 24.92
C GLU A 426 -44.30 -48.25 24.90
N PHE A 427 -45.33 -49.02 25.18
CA PHE A 427 -45.36 -50.47 25.00
C PHE A 427 -46.30 -50.81 23.89
N ARG A 428 -45.87 -51.65 22.94
CA ARG A 428 -46.69 -52.10 21.82
C ARG A 428 -46.98 -53.59 21.91
N ASP A 429 -48.20 -53.97 21.56
CA ASP A 429 -48.58 -55.36 21.46
C ASP A 429 -47.90 -56.04 20.24
N VAL A 430 -47.36 -57.23 20.49
CA VAL A 430 -46.68 -58.01 19.46
C VAL A 430 -47.29 -59.42 19.42
N ASP A 431 -47.88 -59.77 18.32
CA ASP A 431 -48.33 -61.15 18.07
C ASP A 431 -47.14 -61.99 17.60
N ALA A 432 -46.68 -62.92 18.46
CA ALA A 432 -45.56 -63.79 18.20
C ALA A 432 -46.02 -65.27 18.15
N PRO A 433 -46.38 -65.80 16.98
CA PRO A 433 -46.71 -67.20 16.85
C PRO A 433 -45.45 -68.07 17.00
N GLY A 434 -45.23 -68.64 18.18
CA GLY A 434 -44.03 -69.42 18.48
C GLY A 434 -43.44 -69.20 19.87
N GLY A 435 -44.03 -68.32 20.67
CA GLY A 435 -43.89 -68.26 22.13
C GLY A 435 -42.79 -67.36 22.66
N ASN A 436 -41.61 -67.28 22.13
CA ASN A 436 -40.54 -66.44 22.69
C ASN A 436 -40.16 -65.29 21.73
N ILE A 437 -40.50 -64.08 22.12
CA ILE A 437 -40.26 -62.87 21.32
C ILE A 437 -38.77 -62.70 21.07
N LYS A 438 -37.89 -63.02 22.01
CA LYS A 438 -36.44 -62.82 21.89
C LYS A 438 -35.81 -63.66 20.78
N ASP A 439 -36.33 -64.85 20.50
CA ASP A 439 -35.80 -65.77 19.49
C ASP A 439 -36.28 -65.41 18.08
N GLN A 440 -37.23 -64.49 17.98
CA GLN A 440 -37.85 -64.09 16.71
C GLN A 440 -37.34 -62.70 16.20
N PHE A 441 -36.57 -62.01 17.03
CA PHE A 441 -35.88 -60.77 16.61
C PHE A 441 -34.38 -61.00 16.69
N MET A 442 -33.68 -60.77 15.62
CA MET A 442 -32.24 -60.78 15.59
C MET A 442 -31.74 -59.38 15.30
N THR A 443 -31.13 -58.72 16.29
CA THR A 443 -30.41 -57.43 16.08
C THR A 443 -29.11 -57.71 15.36
N LEU A 444 -28.82 -56.92 14.37
CA LEU A 444 -27.51 -56.93 13.70
C LEU A 444 -26.43 -56.41 14.66
N PRO A 445 -25.31 -57.16 14.83
CA PRO A 445 -24.24 -56.78 15.71
C PRO A 445 -23.43 -55.63 15.06
N PHE A 446 -23.96 -54.40 15.13
CA PHE A 446 -23.20 -53.25 14.72
C PHE A 446 -22.09 -52.96 15.72
N LYS A 447 -20.86 -52.77 15.20
CA LYS A 447 -19.72 -52.43 16.03
C LYS A 447 -19.83 -50.92 16.39
N GLY A 448 -19.63 -50.61 17.68
CA GLY A 448 -19.58 -49.20 18.12
C GLY A 448 -18.38 -48.45 17.57
N PRO A 449 -18.27 -47.15 17.86
CA PRO A 449 -17.14 -46.30 17.43
C PRO A 449 -15.80 -46.95 17.81
N ASP A 450 -14.88 -47.04 16.85
CA ASP A 450 -13.58 -47.70 17.05
C ASP A 450 -12.59 -46.73 17.70
N GLN A 451 -11.98 -47.12 18.83
CA GLN A 451 -11.00 -46.36 19.55
C GLN A 451 -9.74 -46.08 18.73
N THR A 452 -9.34 -47.00 17.84
CA THR A 452 -8.18 -46.84 16.96
C THR A 452 -8.43 -45.72 15.94
N LEU A 453 -9.68 -45.69 15.40
CA LEU A 453 -10.08 -44.66 14.46
C LEU A 453 -10.12 -43.26 15.10
N LEU A 454 -10.59 -43.18 16.38
CA LEU A 454 -10.55 -41.96 17.15
C LEU A 454 -9.11 -41.47 17.40
N SER A 455 -8.22 -42.41 17.74
CA SER A 455 -6.80 -42.10 17.95
C SER A 455 -6.13 -41.64 16.64
N LEU A 456 -6.43 -42.28 15.52
CA LEU A 456 -5.95 -41.90 14.19
C LEU A 456 -6.43 -40.49 13.83
N MET A 457 -7.72 -40.20 14.03
CA MET A 457 -8.27 -38.86 13.82
C MET A 457 -7.52 -37.81 14.65
N GLY A 458 -7.24 -38.06 15.93
CA GLY A 458 -6.45 -37.18 16.78
C GLY A 458 -5.04 -36.91 16.22
N VAL A 459 -4.36 -37.93 15.70
CA VAL A 459 -3.03 -37.77 15.05
C VAL A 459 -3.12 -36.93 13.80
N VAL A 460 -4.12 -37.19 12.94
CA VAL A 460 -4.33 -36.44 11.69
C VAL A 460 -4.67 -34.98 11.97
N VAL A 461 -5.56 -34.71 12.95
CA VAL A 461 -5.92 -33.36 13.37
C VAL A 461 -4.71 -32.63 13.93
N SER A 462 -3.92 -33.27 14.80
CA SER A 462 -2.70 -32.68 15.35
C SER A 462 -1.66 -32.40 14.28
N ALA A 463 -1.54 -33.25 13.25
CA ALA A 463 -0.68 -33.00 12.10
C ALA A 463 -1.17 -31.79 11.28
N GLY A 464 -2.49 -31.72 11.01
CA GLY A 464 -3.10 -30.57 10.33
C GLY A 464 -2.90 -29.27 11.11
N GLN A 465 -3.16 -29.28 12.40
CA GLN A 465 -2.96 -28.12 13.27
C GLN A 465 -1.50 -27.69 13.34
N ARG A 466 -0.51 -28.60 13.35
CA ARG A 466 0.91 -28.23 13.27
C ARG A 466 1.26 -27.50 11.99
N PHE A 467 0.67 -27.84 10.87
CA PHE A 467 0.81 -27.11 9.62
C PHE A 467 0.06 -25.79 9.63
N ALA A 468 -1.09 -25.75 10.28
CA ALA A 468 -1.96 -24.60 10.38
C ALA A 468 -1.52 -23.63 11.48
N SER A 469 -1.16 -24.15 12.64
CA SER A 469 -0.60 -23.39 13.77
C SER A 469 0.90 -23.08 13.54
N ILE A 470 1.20 -22.68 12.36
CA ILE A 470 2.44 -21.98 12.02
C ILE A 470 2.72 -20.88 13.04
N ALA A 471 1.74 -20.46 13.81
CA ALA A 471 1.82 -19.36 14.75
C ALA A 471 1.23 -19.61 16.15
N ASP A 472 0.54 -20.70 16.37
CA ASP A 472 0.11 -21.01 17.73
C ASP A 472 1.30 -21.57 18.53
N SER A 473 2.23 -20.68 18.81
CA SER A 473 3.12 -20.91 19.93
C SER A 473 2.21 -21.18 21.12
N GLN A 474 2.39 -22.32 21.75
CA GLN A 474 1.84 -22.74 23.02
C GLN A 474 2.14 -21.69 24.11
N VAL A 475 1.67 -20.44 23.90
CA VAL A 475 1.79 -19.34 24.88
C VAL A 475 0.91 -19.65 26.09
N GLY A 476 -0.14 -20.46 25.91
CA GLY A 476 -1.02 -20.89 26.98
C GLY A 476 -0.43 -21.90 27.95
N ASP A 477 0.54 -22.72 27.50
CA ASP A 477 1.17 -23.79 28.32
C ASP A 477 2.56 -23.42 28.87
N MET A 478 3.01 -22.18 28.65
CA MET A 478 4.34 -21.77 29.10
C MET A 478 4.33 -21.49 30.61
N ASN A 479 5.18 -22.21 31.27
CA ASN A 479 5.49 -22.04 32.69
C ASN A 479 5.82 -20.55 32.95
N GLN A 480 5.05 -19.87 33.80
CA GLN A 480 5.22 -18.46 34.17
C GLN A 480 6.63 -18.11 34.72
N ALA A 481 7.46 -19.12 34.95
CA ALA A 481 8.83 -18.99 35.46
C ALA A 481 9.92 -19.06 34.39
N ALA A 482 9.58 -19.13 33.09
CA ALA A 482 10.62 -19.16 32.06
C ALA A 482 11.28 -17.77 31.93
N ALA A 483 12.63 -17.74 31.84
CA ALA A 483 13.36 -16.50 31.61
C ALA A 483 12.91 -15.82 30.31
N VAL A 484 12.73 -14.50 30.31
CA VAL A 484 12.25 -13.70 29.18
C VAL A 484 12.96 -14.04 27.86
N GLY A 485 14.27 -14.30 27.91
CA GLY A 485 15.05 -14.70 26.73
C GLY A 485 14.66 -16.05 26.13
N THR A 486 14.26 -17.03 26.97
CA THR A 486 13.80 -18.35 26.50
C THR A 486 12.44 -18.23 25.83
N THR A 487 11.56 -17.40 26.39
CA THR A 487 10.23 -17.10 25.84
C THR A 487 10.36 -16.42 24.48
N VAL A 488 11.23 -15.43 24.35
CA VAL A 488 11.50 -14.73 23.08
C VAL A 488 12.07 -15.69 22.04
N ALA A 489 13.04 -16.55 22.40
CA ALA A 489 13.64 -17.52 21.48
C ALA A 489 12.64 -18.60 21.01
N LEU A 490 11.69 -19.02 21.87
CA LEU A 490 10.62 -19.95 21.50
C LEU A 490 9.60 -19.30 20.59
N LEU A 491 9.21 -18.06 20.87
CA LEU A 491 8.34 -17.24 20.00
C LEU A 491 9.00 -17.04 18.62
N GLU A 492 10.27 -16.71 18.58
CA GLU A 492 11.03 -16.55 17.34
C GLU A 492 11.09 -17.86 16.53
N ARG A 493 11.25 -18.99 17.17
CA ARG A 493 11.25 -20.29 16.50
C ARG A 493 9.87 -20.66 15.94
N GLY A 494 8.79 -20.39 16.67
CA GLY A 494 7.40 -20.62 16.22
C GLY A 494 6.99 -19.71 15.08
N SER A 495 7.48 -18.48 15.05
CA SER A 495 7.09 -17.47 14.06
C SER A 495 7.82 -17.55 12.70
N ARG A 496 8.82 -18.41 12.53
CA ARG A 496 9.67 -18.43 11.31
C ARG A 496 8.92 -18.66 10.00
N VAL A 497 7.93 -19.55 9.97
CA VAL A 497 7.18 -19.85 8.75
C VAL A 497 6.22 -18.70 8.42
N MET A 498 5.56 -18.15 9.44
CA MET A 498 4.71 -16.95 9.30
C MET A 498 5.55 -15.76 8.85
N SER A 499 6.77 -15.59 9.40
CA SER A 499 7.74 -14.61 8.97
C SER A 499 8.00 -14.65 7.47
N ALA A 500 8.18 -15.83 6.92
CA ALA A 500 8.40 -16.01 5.49
C ALA A 500 7.16 -15.64 4.65
N ILE A 501 5.95 -15.96 5.14
CA ILE A 501 4.70 -15.58 4.47
C ILE A 501 4.51 -14.07 4.55
N HIS A 502 4.66 -13.47 5.72
CA HIS A 502 4.58 -12.03 5.92
C HIS A 502 5.61 -11.26 5.08
N LYS A 503 6.82 -11.80 4.91
CA LYS A 503 7.82 -11.19 4.03
C LYS A 503 7.36 -11.14 2.57
N ARG A 504 6.64 -12.17 2.10
CA ARG A 504 6.06 -12.14 0.74
C ARG A 504 4.93 -11.12 0.64
N LEU A 505 4.06 -11.07 1.66
CA LEU A 505 3.00 -10.06 1.73
C LEU A 505 3.57 -8.65 1.80
N TYR A 506 4.64 -8.45 2.57
CA TYR A 506 5.37 -7.17 2.63
C TYR A 506 5.88 -6.75 1.25
N VAL A 507 6.45 -7.67 0.46
CA VAL A 507 6.90 -7.36 -0.91
C VAL A 507 5.72 -6.97 -1.81
N GLY A 508 4.59 -7.69 -1.71
CA GLY A 508 3.37 -7.34 -2.44
C GLY A 508 2.83 -5.97 -2.05
N LEU A 509 2.72 -5.69 -0.75
CA LEU A 509 2.28 -4.36 -0.25
C LEU A 509 3.23 -3.24 -0.69
N LYS A 510 4.55 -3.50 -0.69
CA LYS A 510 5.52 -2.52 -1.20
C LYS A 510 5.28 -2.19 -2.67
N GLN A 511 4.98 -3.19 -3.50
CA GLN A 511 4.64 -2.99 -4.91
C GLN A 511 3.32 -2.22 -5.06
N GLU A 512 2.29 -2.57 -4.28
CA GLU A 512 1.00 -1.88 -4.27
C GLU A 512 1.15 -0.39 -3.92
N PHE A 513 1.89 -0.09 -2.85
CA PHE A 513 2.08 1.32 -2.44
C PHE A 513 2.92 2.12 -3.43
N LYS A 514 3.84 1.49 -4.13
CA LYS A 514 4.57 2.14 -5.22
C LYS A 514 3.64 2.47 -6.39
N LEU A 515 2.79 1.52 -6.81
CA LEU A 515 1.79 1.78 -7.86
C LEU A 515 0.81 2.88 -7.45
N LEU A 516 0.34 2.88 -6.19
CA LEU A 516 -0.51 3.97 -5.68
C LEU A 516 0.21 5.32 -5.74
N ALA A 517 1.49 5.37 -5.38
CA ALA A 517 2.27 6.60 -5.46
C ALA A 517 2.45 7.09 -6.91
N GLU A 518 2.64 6.18 -7.86
CA GLU A 518 2.69 6.50 -9.29
C GLU A 518 1.34 7.06 -9.79
N VAL A 519 0.23 6.47 -9.36
CA VAL A 519 -1.11 6.99 -9.65
C VAL A 519 -1.30 8.39 -9.06
N PHE A 520 -0.91 8.62 -7.80
CA PHE A 520 -1.00 9.95 -7.20
C PHE A 520 -0.12 10.96 -7.93
N LYS A 521 1.10 10.58 -8.33
CA LYS A 521 2.00 11.43 -9.10
C LYS A 521 1.38 11.86 -10.44
N SER A 522 0.63 10.98 -11.09
CA SER A 522 0.04 11.23 -12.42
C SER A 522 -1.26 12.03 -12.38
N TYR A 523 -2.09 11.83 -11.36
CA TYR A 523 -3.47 12.35 -11.33
C TYR A 523 -3.74 13.43 -10.26
N LEU A 524 -2.81 13.67 -9.32
CA LEU A 524 -2.98 14.73 -8.34
C LEU A 524 -2.74 16.11 -8.99
N PRO A 525 -3.53 17.13 -8.60
CA PRO A 525 -3.23 18.51 -8.96
C PRO A 525 -1.88 18.94 -8.35
N PRO A 526 -1.24 19.99 -8.88
CA PRO A 526 0.08 20.45 -8.41
C PRO A 526 0.18 20.66 -6.90
N VAL A 527 -0.91 21.08 -6.27
CA VAL A 527 -1.07 21.20 -4.81
C VAL A 527 -2.44 20.66 -4.45
N TYR A 528 -2.49 19.65 -3.59
CA TYR A 528 -3.73 19.07 -3.10
C TYR A 528 -3.90 19.37 -1.61
N PRO A 529 -4.95 20.11 -1.21
CA PRO A 529 -5.25 20.38 0.19
C PRO A 529 -5.91 19.13 0.82
N TYR A 530 -5.47 18.74 2.02
CA TYR A 530 -6.10 17.69 2.80
C TYR A 530 -6.03 17.96 4.30
N ASP A 531 -7.00 17.49 5.04
CA ASP A 531 -7.15 17.74 6.47
C ASP A 531 -6.91 16.46 7.26
N VAL A 532 -5.70 16.35 7.85
CA VAL A 532 -5.34 15.27 8.77
C VAL A 532 -4.83 15.87 10.08
N PRO A 533 -5.33 15.41 11.23
CA PRO A 533 -4.86 15.90 12.53
C PRO A 533 -3.35 15.73 12.71
N GLY A 534 -2.64 16.83 12.93
CA GLY A 534 -1.20 16.84 13.18
C GLY A 534 -0.31 16.69 11.95
N ALA A 535 -0.86 16.71 10.73
CA ALA A 535 -0.12 16.65 9.47
C ALA A 535 -0.11 18.00 8.72
N SER A 536 0.75 18.08 7.71
CA SER A 536 0.76 19.18 6.73
C SER A 536 -0.57 19.19 5.97
N ARG A 537 -1.13 20.38 5.73
CA ARG A 537 -2.41 20.55 5.04
C ARG A 537 -2.31 20.56 3.51
N GLU A 538 -1.12 20.38 2.98
CA GLU A 538 -0.87 20.40 1.54
C GLU A 538 0.15 19.35 1.17
N ILE A 539 -0.12 18.65 0.06
CA ILE A 539 0.84 17.80 -0.61
C ILE A 539 1.05 18.32 -2.03
N LYS A 540 2.28 18.23 -2.50
CA LYS A 540 2.66 18.62 -3.86
C LYS A 540 2.97 17.38 -4.66
N VAL A 541 2.64 17.40 -5.97
CA VAL A 541 3.02 16.32 -6.90
C VAL A 541 4.53 16.07 -6.84
N GLN A 542 5.33 17.13 -6.69
CA GLN A 542 6.79 17.05 -6.56
C GLN A 542 7.26 16.32 -5.29
N ASP A 543 6.39 16.12 -4.29
CA ASP A 543 6.72 15.35 -3.08
C ASP A 543 6.85 13.84 -3.39
N PHE A 544 6.22 13.35 -4.47
CA PHE A 544 6.37 11.98 -4.97
C PHE A 544 7.60 11.85 -5.87
N ASP A 545 8.76 11.95 -5.26
CA ASP A 545 10.09 11.85 -5.90
C ASP A 545 10.68 10.45 -5.59
N ASP A 546 11.44 9.89 -6.52
CA ASP A 546 12.14 8.60 -6.37
C ASP A 546 13.14 8.56 -5.19
N ARG A 547 13.41 9.71 -4.57
CA ARG A 547 14.24 9.83 -3.36
C ARG A 547 13.52 9.44 -2.07
N VAL A 548 12.19 9.34 -2.10
CA VAL A 548 11.37 8.87 -1.00
C VAL A 548 10.90 7.46 -1.30
N ASP A 549 11.54 6.43 -0.69
CA ASP A 549 11.08 5.06 -0.82
C ASP A 549 9.87 4.82 0.09
N ILE A 550 8.83 4.23 -0.49
CA ILE A 550 7.56 3.95 0.18
C ILE A 550 7.55 2.49 0.59
N LEU A 551 7.36 2.26 1.87
CA LEU A 551 7.47 0.94 2.49
C LEU A 551 6.23 0.63 3.34
N PRO A 552 5.83 -0.63 3.44
CA PRO A 552 4.86 -1.04 4.45
C PRO A 552 5.40 -0.83 5.87
N VAL A 553 4.51 -0.52 6.82
CA VAL A 553 4.86 -0.41 8.25
C VAL A 553 5.22 -1.76 8.86
N ALA A 554 4.52 -2.83 8.43
CA ALA A 554 4.75 -4.18 8.93
C ALA A 554 6.16 -4.65 8.57
N ASP A 555 7.07 -4.70 9.56
CA ASP A 555 8.41 -5.24 9.36
C ASP A 555 8.37 -6.77 9.49
N PRO A 556 8.77 -7.53 8.44
CA PRO A 556 8.74 -8.99 8.47
C PRO A 556 9.68 -9.61 9.50
N ASN A 557 10.60 -8.84 10.08
CA ASN A 557 11.50 -9.31 11.13
C ASN A 557 10.95 -9.08 12.54
N ILE A 558 9.88 -8.33 12.70
CA ILE A 558 9.29 -7.95 13.99
C ILE A 558 7.80 -8.27 13.97
N PHE A 559 7.44 -9.45 14.51
CA PHE A 559 6.10 -10.01 14.38
C PHE A 559 5.05 -9.45 15.30
N SER A 560 5.38 -9.09 16.54
CA SER A 560 4.38 -8.71 17.51
C SER A 560 4.57 -7.29 18.01
N GLN A 561 3.45 -6.63 18.31
CA GLN A 561 3.46 -5.33 19.00
C GLN A 561 4.29 -5.41 20.30
N THR A 562 4.23 -6.54 21.02
CA THR A 562 5.03 -6.78 22.22
C THR A 562 6.53 -6.77 21.95
N GLN A 563 6.97 -7.34 20.82
CA GLN A 563 8.38 -7.27 20.40
C GLN A 563 8.80 -5.86 20.03
N ARG A 564 7.97 -5.11 19.30
CA ARG A 564 8.23 -3.70 18.98
C ARG A 564 8.40 -2.86 20.23
N ILE A 565 7.50 -3.04 21.21
CA ILE A 565 7.59 -2.35 22.51
C ILE A 565 8.87 -2.73 23.24
N SER A 566 9.22 -4.03 23.28
CA SER A 566 10.44 -4.50 23.96
C SER A 566 11.72 -3.95 23.31
N LEU A 567 11.79 -3.91 22.00
CA LEU A 567 12.94 -3.34 21.26
C LEU A 567 13.02 -1.83 21.49
N ALA A 568 11.92 -1.10 21.38
CA ALA A 568 11.87 0.34 21.63
C ALA A 568 12.24 0.67 23.10
N GLN A 569 11.82 -0.16 24.06
CA GLN A 569 12.20 -0.02 25.46
C GLN A 569 13.70 -0.26 25.67
N SER A 570 14.26 -1.27 25.02
CA SER A 570 15.72 -1.53 25.06
C SER A 570 16.52 -0.39 24.43
N GLN A 571 16.04 0.15 23.30
CA GLN A 571 16.64 1.30 22.63
C GLN A 571 16.58 2.56 23.52
N LEU A 572 15.45 2.79 24.19
CA LEU A 572 15.30 3.91 25.12
C LEU A 572 16.25 3.80 26.32
N GLN A 573 16.39 2.60 26.89
CA GLN A 573 17.34 2.33 27.98
C GLN A 573 18.80 2.61 27.56
N LEU A 574 19.19 2.17 26.37
CA LEU A 574 20.52 2.47 25.80
C LEU A 574 20.71 3.97 25.59
N ALA A 575 19.72 4.67 25.08
CA ALA A 575 19.77 6.11 24.87
C ALA A 575 19.89 6.87 26.21
N GLN A 576 19.18 6.44 27.23
CA GLN A 576 19.24 7.01 28.59
C GLN A 576 20.58 6.75 29.28
N SER A 577 21.27 5.64 28.97
CA SER A 577 22.58 5.31 29.55
C SER A 577 23.68 6.28 29.12
N ASN A 578 23.58 6.84 27.91
CA ASN A 578 24.54 7.84 27.40
C ASN A 578 23.83 8.93 26.58
N PRO A 579 23.18 9.93 27.25
CA PRO A 579 22.40 10.97 26.58
C PRO A 579 23.20 11.89 25.65
N ARG A 580 24.54 11.92 25.78
CA ARG A 580 25.40 12.82 24.98
C ARG A 580 25.57 12.39 23.53
N ILE A 581 25.47 11.07 23.27
CA ILE A 581 25.68 10.49 21.93
C ILE A 581 24.37 10.07 21.26
N HIS A 582 23.27 10.00 22.01
CA HIS A 582 21.97 9.55 21.51
C HIS A 582 20.97 10.71 21.43
N ASN A 583 20.14 10.69 20.38
CA ASN A 583 18.99 11.59 20.30
C ASN A 583 17.85 11.03 21.15
N LEU A 584 17.71 11.55 22.38
CA LEU A 584 16.66 11.12 23.31
C LEU A 584 15.25 11.41 22.78
N TYR A 585 15.06 12.50 22.06
CA TYR A 585 13.76 12.84 21.46
C TYR A 585 13.29 11.70 20.50
N GLN A 586 14.18 11.27 19.62
CA GLN A 586 13.87 10.17 18.70
C GLN A 586 13.65 8.84 19.42
N ALA A 587 14.39 8.55 20.48
CA ALA A 587 14.21 7.33 21.27
C ALA A 587 12.84 7.32 22.00
N TYR A 588 12.43 8.44 22.60
CA TYR A 588 11.10 8.56 23.20
C TYR A 588 9.99 8.48 22.13
N ARG A 589 10.17 9.13 20.98
CA ARG A 589 9.23 9.07 19.88
C ARG A 589 9.03 7.64 19.38
N SER A 590 10.11 6.91 19.16
CA SER A 590 10.05 5.49 18.76
C SER A 590 9.31 4.63 19.77
N MET A 591 9.42 4.95 21.08
CA MET A 591 8.68 4.26 22.12
C MET A 591 7.18 4.56 22.07
N TYR A 592 6.78 5.82 21.88
CA TYR A 592 5.36 6.20 21.73
C TYR A 592 4.75 5.61 20.45
N ASP A 593 5.50 5.60 19.34
CA ASP A 593 5.08 4.98 18.08
C ASP A 593 4.88 3.46 18.26
N ALA A 594 5.78 2.77 19.00
CA ALA A 594 5.65 1.35 19.30
C ALA A 594 4.44 1.04 20.21
N LEU A 595 4.06 1.96 21.10
CA LEU A 595 2.87 1.86 21.95
C LEU A 595 1.56 2.14 21.19
N GLY A 596 1.63 2.66 19.94
CA GLY A 596 0.46 3.00 19.12
C GLY A 596 -0.28 4.25 19.61
N VAL A 597 0.45 5.23 20.17
CA VAL A 597 -0.12 6.47 20.68
C VAL A 597 -0.45 7.38 19.51
N LYS A 598 -1.73 7.68 19.32
CA LYS A 598 -2.17 8.69 18.35
C LYS A 598 -1.76 10.08 18.84
N ASN A 599 -1.24 10.91 17.94
CA ASN A 599 -0.84 12.28 18.23
C ASN A 599 0.39 12.42 19.19
N VAL A 600 1.47 11.71 18.85
CA VAL A 600 2.74 11.76 19.60
C VAL A 600 3.28 13.19 19.71
N ASN A 601 3.07 14.05 18.71
CA ASN A 601 3.53 15.43 18.71
C ASN A 601 2.89 16.31 19.80
N ALA A 602 1.68 15.96 20.28
CA ALA A 602 1.06 16.67 21.39
C ALA A 602 1.66 16.30 22.75
N ILE A 603 2.15 15.05 22.89
CA ILE A 603 2.78 14.56 24.13
C ILE A 603 4.27 14.91 24.13
N LEU A 604 4.92 14.76 23.00
CA LEU A 604 6.34 14.99 22.79
C LEU A 604 6.51 16.01 21.64
N PRO A 605 6.34 17.32 21.91
CA PRO A 605 6.52 18.33 20.87
C PRO A 605 7.95 18.28 20.33
N PRO A 606 8.14 18.42 19.00
CA PRO A 606 9.48 18.43 18.42
C PRO A 606 10.28 19.59 19.04
N PRO A 607 11.59 19.40 19.26
CA PRO A 607 12.45 20.49 19.71
C PRO A 607 12.33 21.64 18.71
N ALA A 608 12.05 22.84 19.21
CA ALA A 608 11.93 24.01 18.36
C ALA A 608 13.21 24.13 17.53
N ALA A 609 13.07 24.37 16.24
CA ALA A 609 14.23 24.72 15.41
C ALA A 609 14.89 25.96 15.97
N PRO A 610 16.23 25.98 16.13
CA PRO A 610 16.91 27.17 16.60
C PRO A 610 16.64 28.32 15.62
N MET A 611 16.14 29.44 16.13
CA MET A 611 15.84 30.64 15.36
C MET A 611 16.75 31.77 15.80
N PRO A 612 17.08 32.74 14.91
CA PRO A 612 17.78 33.96 15.29
C PRO A 612 17.04 34.66 16.42
N MET A 613 17.75 35.03 17.48
CA MET A 613 17.18 35.68 18.64
C MET A 613 17.84 37.02 18.88
N ASP A 614 17.15 37.91 19.59
CA ASP A 614 17.72 39.16 20.13
C ASP A 614 18.71 38.83 21.26
N PRO A 615 19.82 39.61 21.43
CA PRO A 615 20.80 39.41 22.50
C PRO A 615 20.19 39.30 23.90
N ALA A 616 19.11 40.01 24.17
CA ALA A 616 18.43 39.95 25.45
C ALA A 616 17.78 38.60 25.73
N LEU A 617 17.21 37.95 24.69
CA LEU A 617 16.67 36.61 24.79
C LEU A 617 17.77 35.54 24.93
N GLU A 618 18.90 35.74 24.25
CA GLU A 618 20.08 34.86 24.39
C GLU A 618 20.65 34.92 25.82
N HIS A 619 20.63 36.09 26.46
CA HIS A 619 21.00 36.22 27.88
C HIS A 619 20.08 35.42 28.81
N ILE A 620 18.75 35.40 28.54
CA ILE A 620 17.79 34.62 29.32
C ILE A 620 18.04 33.11 29.10
N MET A 621 18.36 32.72 27.87
CA MET A 621 18.70 31.34 27.54
C MET A 621 19.98 30.88 28.23
N ALA A 622 21.05 31.74 28.23
CA ALA A 622 22.29 31.47 28.91
C ALA A 622 22.08 31.27 30.41
N MET A 623 21.32 32.18 31.06
CA MET A 623 21.00 32.09 32.49
C MET A 623 20.14 30.84 32.82
N SER A 624 19.30 30.39 31.89
CA SER A 624 18.44 29.22 32.03
C SER A 624 19.10 27.91 31.59
N MET A 625 20.37 27.95 31.16
CA MET A 625 21.15 26.81 30.64
C MET A 625 20.48 26.12 29.46
N LYS A 626 19.69 26.84 28.66
CA LYS A 626 19.07 26.36 27.44
C LYS A 626 20.00 26.55 26.24
N PRO A 627 19.98 25.65 25.23
CA PRO A 627 20.82 25.77 24.04
C PRO A 627 20.35 26.94 23.18
N TYR A 628 21.28 27.74 22.69
CA TYR A 628 21.10 28.79 21.68
C TYR A 628 22.37 28.88 20.84
N GLN A 629 22.31 29.53 19.69
CA GLN A 629 23.43 29.66 18.76
C GLN A 629 23.33 30.93 17.92
N ALA A 630 24.44 31.38 17.39
CA ALA A 630 24.50 32.47 16.44
C ALA A 630 24.06 32.03 15.03
N PHE A 631 23.47 32.99 14.27
CA PHE A 631 23.00 32.76 12.90
C PHE A 631 23.62 33.76 11.93
N PRO A 632 23.86 33.35 10.64
CA PRO A 632 24.30 34.28 9.59
C PRO A 632 23.28 35.43 9.40
N GLY A 633 23.77 36.62 9.10
CA GLY A 633 22.92 37.79 8.86
C GLY A 633 22.45 38.55 10.11
N GLN A 634 22.86 38.12 11.31
CA GLN A 634 22.67 38.93 12.54
C GLN A 634 23.70 40.05 12.61
N ASP A 635 23.40 41.11 13.35
CA ASP A 635 24.40 42.10 13.69
C ASP A 635 25.38 41.56 14.74
N HIS A 636 26.35 40.77 14.26
CA HIS A 636 27.30 40.04 15.11
C HIS A 636 28.06 40.97 16.05
N LYS A 637 28.39 42.20 15.63
CA LYS A 637 29.08 43.15 16.45
C LYS A 637 28.23 43.61 17.62
N ALA A 638 26.97 43.96 17.36
CA ALA A 638 26.02 44.38 18.40
C ALA A 638 25.76 43.24 19.40
N HIS A 639 25.68 41.99 18.95
CA HIS A 639 25.53 40.83 19.82
C HIS A 639 26.75 40.65 20.72
N ILE A 640 27.98 40.68 20.17
CA ILE A 640 29.22 40.59 20.93
C ILE A 640 29.29 41.66 22.00
N ASP A 641 29.04 42.93 21.65
CA ASP A 641 29.04 44.05 22.57
C ASP A 641 27.97 43.87 23.67
N ALA A 642 26.79 43.41 23.35
CA ALA A 642 25.73 43.14 24.31
C ALA A 642 26.11 42.00 25.27
N HIS A 643 26.71 40.92 24.77
CA HIS A 643 27.17 39.81 25.59
C HIS A 643 28.32 40.21 26.52
N LEU A 644 29.31 40.97 26.05
CA LEU A 644 30.39 41.50 26.86
C LEU A 644 29.86 42.40 28.00
N ASN A 645 28.87 43.27 27.70
CA ASN A 645 28.22 44.09 28.72
C ASN A 645 27.44 43.27 29.74
N PHE A 646 26.78 42.20 29.29
CA PHE A 646 26.04 41.30 30.19
C PHE A 646 26.97 40.46 31.08
N MET A 647 28.15 40.06 30.57
CA MET A 647 29.18 39.37 31.33
C MET A 647 29.78 40.21 32.47
N ARG A 648 29.70 41.56 32.39
CA ARG A 648 30.09 42.47 33.46
C ARG A 648 29.17 42.49 34.68
N LEU A 649 27.97 41.90 34.56
CA LEU A 649 27.01 41.86 35.67
C LEU A 649 27.39 40.83 36.72
N ASN A 650 27.34 41.18 37.98
CA ASN A 650 27.64 40.28 39.11
C ASN A 650 26.85 38.97 39.10
N GLN A 651 25.60 39.00 38.59
CA GLN A 651 24.76 37.81 38.47
C GLN A 651 25.30 36.82 37.46
N THR A 652 25.89 37.28 36.36
CA THR A 652 26.44 36.44 35.30
C THR A 652 27.78 35.88 35.74
N GLN A 653 28.63 36.65 36.39
CA GLN A 653 29.95 36.25 36.91
C GLN A 653 29.85 35.16 37.97
N ASN A 654 28.82 35.17 38.80
CA ASN A 654 28.53 34.14 39.79
C ASN A 654 27.97 32.87 39.22
N ASN A 655 27.70 32.81 37.89
CA ASN A 655 27.18 31.61 37.19
C ASN A 655 28.17 31.13 36.10
N PRO A 656 29.09 30.21 36.46
CA PRO A 656 30.11 29.76 35.54
C PRO A 656 29.53 29.07 34.28
N GLY A 657 28.31 28.47 34.37
CA GLY A 657 27.64 27.87 33.25
C GLY A 657 27.13 28.89 32.23
N ALA A 658 26.56 30.01 32.72
CA ALA A 658 26.12 31.13 31.87
C ALA A 658 27.30 31.82 31.21
N MET A 659 28.43 32.03 31.96
CA MET A 659 29.65 32.56 31.42
C MET A 659 30.21 31.72 30.27
N ALA A 660 30.34 30.43 30.46
CA ALA A 660 30.81 29.51 29.42
C ALA A 660 29.88 29.47 28.17
N ALA A 661 28.58 29.57 28.38
CA ALA A 661 27.60 29.63 27.28
C ALA A 661 27.73 30.93 26.47
N LEU A 662 27.91 32.08 27.14
CA LEU A 662 28.11 33.36 26.47
C LEU A 662 29.43 33.42 25.73
N GLN A 663 30.55 32.94 26.35
CA GLN A 663 31.85 32.85 25.69
C GLN A 663 31.78 32.02 24.40
N LYS A 664 31.11 30.85 24.46
CA LYS A 664 30.90 29.98 23.28
C LYS A 664 30.14 30.74 22.20
N ASN A 665 29.07 31.42 22.54
CA ASN A 665 28.22 32.13 21.56
C ASN A 665 28.96 33.33 20.96
N ILE A 666 29.76 34.07 21.72
CA ILE A 666 30.63 35.11 21.20
C ILE A 666 31.62 34.57 20.17
N LEU A 667 32.22 33.42 20.43
CA LEU A 667 33.11 32.76 19.46
C LEU A 667 32.36 32.30 18.18
N GLU A 668 31.12 31.89 18.29
CA GLU A 668 30.25 31.62 17.15
C GLU A 668 29.98 32.88 16.32
N HIS A 669 29.63 34.02 16.96
CA HIS A 669 29.47 35.32 16.30
C HIS A 669 30.74 35.81 15.63
N ILE A 670 31.92 35.69 16.26
CA ILE A 670 33.20 36.00 15.67
C ILE A 670 33.47 35.18 14.41
N SER A 671 33.16 33.88 14.45
CA SER A 671 33.36 33.00 13.31
C SER A 671 32.47 33.37 12.13
N LEU A 672 31.19 33.70 12.40
CA LEU A 672 30.23 34.12 11.37
C LEU A 672 30.58 35.49 10.80
N MET A 673 30.94 36.46 11.65
CA MET A 673 31.37 37.79 11.24
C MET A 673 32.62 37.74 10.35
N ALA A 674 33.61 36.91 10.69
CA ALA A 674 34.80 36.72 9.88
C ALA A 674 34.41 36.03 8.51
N GLN A 675 33.45 35.13 8.53
CA GLN A 675 32.96 34.49 7.30
C GLN A 675 32.22 35.49 6.39
N GLU A 676 31.38 36.33 6.93
CA GLU A 676 30.63 37.33 6.17
C GLU A 676 31.59 38.41 5.62
N GLN A 677 32.57 38.82 6.41
CA GLN A 677 33.58 39.77 5.97
C GLN A 677 34.44 39.22 4.83
N VAL A 678 34.85 37.96 4.93
CA VAL A 678 35.58 37.25 3.84
C VAL A 678 34.70 37.12 2.61
N GLN A 679 33.41 36.81 2.76
CA GLN A 679 32.48 36.76 1.62
C GLN A 679 32.37 38.13 0.93
N LEU A 680 32.40 39.22 1.64
CA LEU A 680 32.41 40.59 1.09
C LEU A 680 33.76 40.94 0.43
N GLU A 681 34.90 40.56 1.03
CA GLU A 681 36.22 40.79 0.49
C GLU A 681 36.51 40.01 -0.81
N PHE A 682 35.97 38.81 -0.94
CA PHE A 682 36.27 37.85 -2.02
C PHE A 682 35.04 37.52 -2.91
N VAL A 683 34.15 38.52 -3.14
CA VAL A 683 32.91 38.35 -3.95
C VAL A 683 33.21 37.90 -5.37
N GLU A 684 34.23 38.53 -6.00
CA GLU A 684 34.63 38.22 -7.39
C GLU A 684 35.20 36.80 -7.49
N GLU A 685 36.06 36.42 -6.55
CA GLU A 685 36.68 35.11 -6.51
C GLU A 685 35.65 33.99 -6.19
N LEU A 686 34.67 34.28 -5.32
CA LEU A 686 33.57 33.32 -5.06
C LEU A 686 32.67 33.12 -6.29
N GLN A 687 32.42 34.14 -7.09
CA GLN A 687 31.74 34.00 -8.36
C GLN A 687 32.56 33.19 -9.38
N GLU A 688 33.89 33.39 -9.41
CA GLU A 688 34.81 32.58 -10.24
C GLU A 688 34.73 31.12 -9.81
N VAL A 689 34.73 30.79 -8.51
CA VAL A 689 34.61 29.46 -7.95
C VAL A 689 33.27 28.80 -8.36
N GLN A 690 32.15 29.53 -8.28
CA GLN A 690 30.85 29.06 -8.67
C GLN A 690 30.78 28.75 -10.17
N MET A 691 31.32 29.61 -11.03
CA MET A 691 31.38 29.37 -12.47
C MET A 691 32.23 28.15 -12.81
N ILE A 692 33.40 27.98 -12.17
CA ILE A 692 34.24 26.81 -12.38
C ILE A 692 33.52 25.53 -11.93
N GLN A 693 32.83 25.54 -10.80
CA GLN A 693 32.04 24.39 -10.31
C GLN A 693 30.89 24.04 -11.24
N GLN A 694 30.14 25.03 -11.73
CA GLN A 694 29.07 24.81 -12.71
C GLN A 694 29.59 24.24 -14.02
N GLN A 695 30.73 24.74 -14.53
CA GLN A 695 31.35 24.19 -15.73
C GLN A 695 31.83 22.74 -15.52
N MET A 696 32.37 22.42 -14.36
CA MET A 696 32.78 21.04 -14.02
C MET A 696 31.58 20.10 -13.89
N GLN A 697 30.46 20.57 -13.28
CA GLN A 697 29.24 19.79 -13.17
C GLN A 697 28.58 19.56 -14.55
N ALA A 698 28.51 20.57 -15.38
CA ALA A 698 27.96 20.48 -16.75
C ALA A 698 28.80 19.52 -17.62
N ALA A 699 30.13 19.57 -17.47
CA ALA A 699 31.04 18.66 -18.19
C ALA A 699 30.94 17.21 -17.70
N GLY A 700 30.66 16.98 -16.41
CA GLY A 700 30.46 15.65 -15.80
C GLY A 700 29.11 15.02 -16.15
N ALA A 701 28.07 15.83 -16.36
CA ALA A 701 26.72 15.36 -16.70
C ALA A 701 26.61 14.90 -18.17
N ALA A 702 27.44 15.44 -19.08
CA ALA A 702 27.33 15.17 -20.51
C ALA A 702 27.82 13.79 -20.98
N ASN A 703 28.68 13.07 -20.25
CA ASN A 703 29.05 11.68 -20.57
C ASN A 703 29.93 10.99 -19.51
N PRO A 704 29.43 9.97 -18.76
CA PRO A 704 30.20 9.30 -17.70
C PRO A 704 31.46 8.54 -18.21
N ALA A 705 31.47 8.13 -19.46
CA ALA A 705 32.61 7.44 -20.07
C ALA A 705 33.75 8.40 -20.47
N MET A 706 33.49 9.70 -20.64
CA MET A 706 34.49 10.73 -20.88
C MET A 706 35.08 11.33 -19.59
N ALA A 707 34.45 11.15 -18.45
CA ALA A 707 34.87 11.74 -17.19
C ALA A 707 36.29 11.30 -16.77
N GLN A 708 36.70 10.07 -17.06
CA GLN A 708 38.09 9.62 -16.81
C GLN A 708 39.11 10.22 -17.78
N GLY A 709 38.74 10.52 -19.01
CA GLY A 709 39.59 11.21 -19.99
C GLY A 709 39.69 12.72 -19.74
N MET A 710 38.65 13.34 -19.19
CA MET A 710 38.63 14.78 -18.87
C MET A 710 39.52 15.13 -17.67
N MET A 711 39.72 14.24 -16.71
CA MET A 711 40.67 14.46 -15.60
C MET A 711 42.14 14.64 -16.07
N GLN A 712 42.48 14.24 -17.28
CA GLN A 712 43.81 14.43 -17.88
C GLN A 712 43.87 15.66 -18.81
N ASN A 713 42.80 16.40 -18.96
CA ASN A 713 42.78 17.63 -19.78
C ASN A 713 43.53 18.76 -19.03
N PRO A 714 44.55 19.36 -19.63
CA PRO A 714 45.33 20.44 -18.99
C PRO A 714 44.47 21.62 -18.50
N GLN A 715 43.36 21.93 -19.18
CA GLN A 715 42.46 22.99 -18.81
C GLN A 715 41.68 22.67 -17.51
N VAL A 716 41.25 21.42 -17.33
CA VAL A 716 40.56 20.96 -16.11
C VAL A 716 41.51 20.95 -14.93
N MET A 717 42.75 20.51 -15.14
CA MET A 717 43.78 20.57 -14.10
C MET A 717 44.12 22.01 -13.69
N GLN A 718 44.23 22.93 -14.65
CA GLN A 718 44.41 24.36 -14.33
C GLN A 718 43.22 24.95 -13.55
N ALA A 719 41.98 24.61 -13.94
CA ALA A 719 40.79 25.06 -13.23
C ALA A 719 40.75 24.51 -11.79
N GLN A 720 41.10 23.25 -11.58
CA GLN A 720 41.21 22.65 -10.23
C GLN A 720 42.31 23.28 -9.39
N GLN A 721 43.48 23.55 -9.96
CA GLN A 721 44.56 24.24 -9.26
C GLN A 721 44.15 25.69 -8.89
N ARG A 722 43.46 26.38 -9.79
CA ARG A 722 42.95 27.75 -9.52
C ARG A 722 41.93 27.73 -8.40
N LEU A 723 40.97 26.81 -8.44
CA LEU A 723 39.96 26.60 -7.40
C LEU A 723 40.61 26.34 -6.04
N GLN A 724 41.60 25.46 -6.00
CA GLN A 724 42.31 25.13 -4.77
C GLN A 724 43.13 26.32 -4.24
N GLN A 725 43.73 27.14 -5.12
CA GLN A 725 44.44 28.39 -4.70
C GLN A 725 43.48 29.41 -4.09
N ILE A 726 42.34 29.67 -4.75
CA ILE A 726 41.33 30.61 -4.24
C ILE A 726 40.77 30.12 -2.90
N THR A 727 40.40 28.86 -2.80
CA THR A 727 39.92 28.26 -1.54
C THR A 727 40.92 28.39 -0.40
N ASN A 728 42.18 28.10 -0.65
CA ASN A 728 43.25 28.23 0.34
C ASN A 728 43.46 29.73 0.76
N GLN A 729 43.32 30.66 -0.15
CA GLN A 729 43.43 32.10 0.17
C GLN A 729 42.27 32.54 1.05
N ILE A 730 41.03 32.13 0.72
CA ILE A 730 39.83 32.43 1.49
C ILE A 730 39.93 31.84 2.90
N GLU A 731 40.30 30.55 3.01
CA GLU A 731 40.47 29.89 4.30
C GLU A 731 41.58 30.55 5.16
N SER A 732 42.71 30.87 4.54
CA SER A 732 43.82 31.57 5.23
C SER A 732 43.40 32.95 5.72
N ARG A 733 42.65 33.72 4.93
CA ARG A 733 42.15 35.03 5.32
C ARG A 733 41.11 34.94 6.45
N LYS A 734 40.18 33.97 6.34
CA LYS A 734 39.17 33.66 7.37
C LYS A 734 39.86 33.32 8.70
N ALA A 735 40.85 32.44 8.68
CA ALA A 735 41.60 32.05 9.88
C ALA A 735 42.34 33.23 10.54
N LYS A 736 42.92 34.14 9.72
CA LYS A 736 43.58 35.37 10.24
C LYS A 736 42.57 36.32 10.90
N LEU A 737 41.45 36.56 10.25
CA LEU A 737 40.39 37.44 10.80
C LEU A 737 39.84 36.88 12.11
N ILE A 738 39.58 35.55 12.18
CA ILE A 738 39.14 34.92 13.41
C ILE A 738 40.16 35.09 14.52
N ALA A 739 41.46 34.91 14.23
CA ALA A 739 42.53 35.05 15.21
C ALA A 739 42.65 36.50 15.73
N GLU A 740 42.58 37.50 14.84
CA GLU A 740 42.59 38.92 15.18
C GLU A 740 41.41 39.30 16.09
N MET A 741 40.19 38.87 15.70
CA MET A 741 38.98 39.16 16.49
C MET A 741 38.96 38.40 17.83
N GLN A 742 39.50 37.18 17.89
CA GLN A 742 39.63 36.43 19.15
C GLN A 742 40.65 37.06 20.09
N GLU A 743 41.76 37.60 19.55
CA GLU A 743 42.75 38.33 20.36
C GLU A 743 42.16 39.62 20.97
N ASP A 744 41.37 40.37 20.18
CA ASP A 744 40.69 41.55 20.68
C ASP A 744 39.60 41.20 21.70
N PHE A 745 38.87 40.12 21.51
CA PHE A 745 37.93 39.62 22.51
C PHE A 745 38.63 39.22 23.81
N ALA A 746 39.75 38.48 23.73
CA ALA A 746 40.50 38.05 24.90
C ALA A 746 41.04 39.26 25.73
N LYS A 747 41.48 40.34 25.06
CA LYS A 747 41.89 41.59 25.73
C LYS A 747 40.73 42.25 26.45
N GLU A 748 39.55 42.32 25.86
CA GLU A 748 38.35 42.88 26.51
C GLU A 748 37.84 41.98 27.66
N GLU A 749 37.90 40.67 27.50
CA GLU A 749 37.57 39.72 28.54
C GLU A 749 38.51 39.83 29.76
N GLU A 750 39.84 39.91 29.53
CA GLU A 750 40.84 40.11 30.58
C GLU A 750 40.60 41.42 31.33
N LYS A 751 40.20 42.47 30.62
CA LYS A 751 39.86 43.77 31.22
C LYS A 751 38.63 43.67 32.11
N ILE A 752 37.59 42.94 31.68
CA ILE A 752 36.38 42.68 32.45
C ILE A 752 36.71 41.85 33.72
N MET A 753 37.55 40.84 33.59
CA MET A 753 37.98 40.01 34.73
C MET A 753 38.95 40.73 35.66
N GLY A 754 39.78 41.64 35.14
CA GLY A 754 40.74 42.44 35.90
C GLY A 754 40.15 43.61 36.70
N GLU A 755 39.07 44.20 36.23
CA GLU A 755 38.33 45.30 36.97
C GLU A 755 37.69 44.78 38.28
N TYR A 756 37.50 43.43 38.42
CA TYR A 756 36.91 42.80 39.61
C TYR A 756 37.93 42.06 40.51
N GLY A 757 39.19 41.98 40.09
CA GLY A 757 40.27 41.33 40.88
C GLY A 757 40.94 42.24 41.91
N GLY A 758 40.47 43.47 42.11
CA GLY A 758 41.04 44.46 43.00
C GLY A 758 40.08 44.93 44.07
N ASP A 759 40.09 44.26 45.16
CA ASP A 759 39.97 44.57 46.59
C ASP A 759 38.86 43.80 47.35
N PRO A 760 39.19 43.21 48.50
CA PRO A 760 38.27 42.42 49.33
C PRO A 760 37.23 43.27 50.08
#